data_f191073f7a11528de18c6ea49e1b45a7
#
_entry.id   f191073f7a11528de18c6ea49e1b45a7
#
_cell.length_a   1.000
_cell.length_b   1.000
_cell.length_c   1.000
_cell.angle_alpha   90.00
_cell.angle_beta   90.00
_cell.angle_gamma   90.00
#
_symmetry.space_group_name_H-M   'P 1'
#
loop_
_entity.id
_entity.type
_entity.pdbx_description
1 polymer ?
#
loop_
_entity_poly.entity_id
_entity_poly.type
_entity_poly.pdbx_seq_one_letter_code
_entity_poly.pdbx_strand_id
1 'polypeptide(L)'
;MTVSTQGIELDTGSRTWRSSVELLSSMRFSISLLTVICIASVIGTVLKQQEPLTNYVNQFGPFWAQVFSLVSLNTVYSAWWFLLILAFLVISTSLCISRNAPKIFSELNLFKENIREQSLKAFGHRAENTLVEAPEVAARRIGQTLVQGGWRVKLQQRDTGWMVAAKKGSANKLGYIAAHSAIVLVCIGGLLDGDLMVRAQMWFNDKAVFTGGGLIADVAQKHRLSESNPTFRGNLLVAEGTQSSVALLNQPGGVLLQELPFSIELKKFIVEYYSTGMPKLFASEIVIHDKETGEQIPTRVEVNHPARHKGVEIYQSSFDDGGSSVTLKAVPMNAATKPFEIQGTIGSSSSLSNGPEKLTLEYTALRVINVENFSASGTQAGSSGSGVDVRKVDLRQAIDIRLGAANKTRTNKELRNVGPSVSYKLRDGAGQAREYQNYMLPVRMDDNPDSTAVFLLGVRETPIEPFQYLRVPADQENTMGTFLSVRAALADVRQRDEAVRRYVRQAIAADRPDLAAQLTASAARALGLFAGVENVAPLASPQMAPRATAVALANAGKTSAGLQAISDFMEMNVPEAERSRAGEVLVRILNGVLFELVSMSREQAGLKPMLRDEKTQNFMAQTVLSLSDAHHYPAPMTFALADFTQVQASVFQVARAPGKNIVYLGCAFLILGIFAMLYVRERRLWVWLSPRPGMADASDTGHASHATMALSANRKTMDGDKEFEMLKTRLL
;
A
#
# COMPACT_ATOMS: atom_id res chain seq x y z
N MET A 1 -16.56 -25.04 71.19
CA MET A 1 -15.95 -24.69 69.87
C MET A 1 -15.43 -23.29 69.98
N THR A 2 -14.13 -23.15 70.18
CA THR A 2 -13.45 -21.86 70.26
C THR A 2 -13.20 -21.39 68.86
N VAL A 3 -13.86 -20.31 68.48
CA VAL A 3 -13.61 -19.60 67.21
C VAL A 3 -12.23 -18.90 67.30
N SER A 4 -11.29 -19.43 66.61
CA SER A 4 -9.96 -18.78 66.47
C SER A 4 -10.13 -17.48 65.71
N THR A 5 -10.00 -16.36 66.41
CA THR A 5 -9.86 -15.03 65.87
C THR A 5 -8.39 -14.69 65.60
N GLN A 6 -7.71 -15.49 64.81
CA GLN A 6 -6.43 -15.05 64.26
C GLN A 6 -6.72 -14.01 63.17
N GLY A 7 -6.39 -12.78 63.47
CA GLY A 7 -6.49 -11.69 62.55
C GLY A 7 -5.65 -11.97 61.29
N ILE A 8 -6.21 -11.63 60.15
CA ILE A 8 -5.49 -11.68 58.87
C ILE A 8 -4.46 -10.54 58.91
N GLU A 9 -3.16 -10.85 59.05
CA GLU A 9 -2.09 -9.90 58.80
C GLU A 9 -2.15 -9.46 57.34
N LEU A 10 -2.51 -8.21 57.14
CA LEU A 10 -2.41 -7.57 55.81
C LEU A 10 -0.97 -7.14 55.62
N ASP A 11 -0.25 -7.88 54.81
CA ASP A 11 1.09 -7.56 54.39
C ASP A 11 1.09 -6.20 53.65
N THR A 12 1.93 -5.26 54.08
CA THR A 12 2.01 -3.88 53.63
C THR A 12 2.89 -3.73 52.38
N GLY A 13 2.80 -4.66 51.45
CA GLY A 13 3.36 -4.48 50.11
C GLY A 13 2.80 -3.24 49.43
N SER A 14 3.63 -2.47 48.73
CA SER A 14 3.29 -1.14 48.18
C SER A 14 1.89 -1.18 47.50
N ARG A 15 0.96 -0.40 47.98
CA ARG A 15 -0.42 -0.31 47.47
C ARG A 15 -0.49 -0.06 45.97
N THR A 16 0.43 0.73 45.46
CA THR A 16 0.55 1.09 44.03
C THR A 16 0.90 -0.11 43.15
N TRP A 17 1.89 -0.93 43.54
CA TRP A 17 2.28 -2.13 42.80
C TRP A 17 1.12 -3.15 42.71
N ARG A 18 0.45 -3.39 43.84
CA ARG A 18 -0.68 -4.31 43.90
C ARG A 18 -1.86 -3.86 43.03
N SER A 19 -2.18 -2.55 43.07
CA SER A 19 -3.22 -1.96 42.21
C SER A 19 -2.86 -2.01 40.74
N SER A 20 -1.57 -1.80 40.38
CA SER A 20 -1.10 -1.89 39.00
C SER A 20 -1.21 -3.33 38.46
N VAL A 21 -0.78 -4.32 39.24
CA VAL A 21 -0.90 -5.74 38.84
C VAL A 21 -2.37 -6.15 38.73
N GLU A 22 -3.23 -5.64 39.60
CA GLU A 22 -4.67 -5.92 39.55
C GLU A 22 -5.33 -5.34 38.32
N LEU A 23 -4.99 -4.10 37.95
CA LEU A 23 -5.42 -3.44 36.71
C LEU A 23 -4.94 -4.23 35.49
N LEU A 24 -3.64 -4.51 35.42
CA LEU A 24 -3.02 -5.23 34.28
C LEU A 24 -3.59 -6.65 34.14
N SER A 25 -3.92 -7.34 35.24
CA SER A 25 -4.54 -8.68 35.19
C SER A 25 -6.05 -8.66 34.97
N SER A 26 -6.66 -7.51 34.76
CA SER A 26 -8.08 -7.33 34.55
C SER A 26 -8.49 -7.73 33.12
N MET A 27 -9.53 -8.56 33.00
CA MET A 27 -10.13 -8.91 31.70
C MET A 27 -10.62 -7.68 30.94
N ARG A 28 -11.12 -6.65 31.61
CA ARG A 28 -11.61 -5.42 30.98
C ARG A 28 -10.46 -4.67 30.29
N PHE A 29 -9.30 -4.61 30.93
CA PHE A 29 -8.10 -3.99 30.36
C PHE A 29 -7.62 -4.75 29.10
N SER A 30 -7.51 -6.08 29.18
CA SER A 30 -7.12 -6.91 28.03
C SER A 30 -8.09 -6.74 26.84
N ILE A 31 -9.41 -6.67 27.08
CA ILE A 31 -10.42 -6.45 26.04
C ILE A 31 -10.26 -5.08 25.40
N SER A 32 -10.01 -4.03 26.19
CA SER A 32 -9.78 -2.67 25.66
C SER A 32 -8.56 -2.63 24.75
N LEU A 33 -7.43 -3.24 25.17
CA LEU A 33 -6.22 -3.34 24.35
C LEU A 33 -6.49 -4.11 23.05
N LEU A 34 -7.17 -5.24 23.14
CA LEU A 34 -7.53 -6.06 21.97
C LEU A 34 -8.40 -5.28 20.99
N THR A 35 -9.37 -4.50 21.49
CA THR A 35 -10.23 -3.65 20.64
C THR A 35 -9.40 -2.61 19.88
N VAL A 36 -8.45 -1.94 20.54
CA VAL A 36 -7.58 -0.95 19.88
C VAL A 36 -6.70 -1.64 18.82
N ILE A 37 -6.13 -2.82 19.12
CA ILE A 37 -5.34 -3.59 18.17
C ILE A 37 -6.20 -4.00 16.95
N CYS A 38 -7.44 -4.43 17.17
CA CYS A 38 -8.34 -4.79 16.07
C CYS A 38 -8.61 -3.58 15.16
N ILE A 39 -8.91 -2.40 15.72
CA ILE A 39 -9.12 -1.17 14.94
C ILE A 39 -7.86 -0.81 14.16
N ALA A 40 -6.70 -0.82 14.81
CA ALA A 40 -5.42 -0.54 14.17
C ALA A 40 -5.11 -1.54 13.04
N SER A 41 -5.43 -2.83 13.23
CA SER A 41 -5.23 -3.87 12.22
C SER A 41 -6.15 -3.70 11.02
N VAL A 42 -7.40 -3.25 11.22
CA VAL A 42 -8.30 -2.90 10.11
C VAL A 42 -7.70 -1.75 9.29
N ILE A 43 -7.24 -0.69 9.95
CA ILE A 43 -6.57 0.43 9.25
C ILE A 43 -5.32 -0.06 8.50
N GLY A 44 -4.47 -0.88 9.16
CA GLY A 44 -3.26 -1.43 8.56
C GLY A 44 -3.51 -2.39 7.38
N THR A 45 -4.69 -3.00 7.30
CA THR A 45 -5.09 -3.86 6.19
C THR A 45 -5.64 -3.06 5.01
N VAL A 46 -6.39 -1.99 5.28
CA VAL A 46 -6.99 -1.14 4.25
C VAL A 46 -5.95 -0.20 3.64
N LEU A 47 -5.10 0.39 4.48
CA LEU A 47 -4.03 1.28 4.02
C LEU A 47 -2.82 0.43 3.61
N LYS A 48 -2.35 0.56 2.37
CA LYS A 48 -1.12 -0.10 1.93
C LYS A 48 0.02 0.26 2.88
N GLN A 49 0.78 -0.74 3.32
CA GLN A 49 1.85 -0.55 4.29
C GLN A 49 3.21 -0.45 3.60
N GLN A 50 4.11 0.38 4.17
CA GLN A 50 5.52 0.51 3.73
C GLN A 50 5.72 0.98 2.27
N GLU A 51 4.73 1.67 1.70
CA GLU A 51 4.87 2.31 0.40
C GLU A 51 5.70 3.61 0.52
N PRO A 52 6.35 4.05 -0.56
CA PRO A 52 6.99 5.36 -0.62
C PRO A 52 6.00 6.50 -0.33
N LEU A 53 6.46 7.53 0.37
CA LEU A 53 5.62 8.69 0.75
C LEU A 53 4.91 9.31 -0.45
N THR A 54 5.55 9.33 -1.62
CA THR A 54 4.99 9.82 -2.88
C THR A 54 3.68 9.13 -3.27
N ASN A 55 3.56 7.83 -3.01
CA ASN A 55 2.34 7.08 -3.32
C ASN A 55 1.17 7.50 -2.44
N TYR A 56 1.43 7.81 -1.16
CA TYR A 56 0.39 8.36 -0.26
C TYR A 56 0.01 9.79 -0.63
N VAL A 57 0.99 10.62 -1.03
CA VAL A 57 0.72 11.99 -1.51
C VAL A 57 -0.15 11.96 -2.76
N ASN A 58 0.16 11.09 -3.72
CA ASN A 58 -0.60 10.95 -4.96
C ASN A 58 -2.02 10.42 -4.74
N GLN A 59 -2.20 9.53 -3.75
CA GLN A 59 -3.50 8.89 -3.48
C GLN A 59 -4.40 9.69 -2.55
N PHE A 60 -3.84 10.33 -1.51
CA PHE A 60 -4.59 10.97 -0.42
C PHE A 60 -4.36 12.47 -0.32
N GLY A 61 -3.39 13.00 -1.06
CA GLY A 61 -2.93 14.39 -0.97
C GLY A 61 -1.89 14.60 0.14
N PRO A 62 -1.16 15.74 0.09
CA PRO A 62 -0.01 15.98 0.97
C PRO A 62 -0.38 16.07 2.44
N PHE A 63 -1.54 16.66 2.77
CA PHE A 63 -2.01 16.79 4.15
C PHE A 63 -2.22 15.41 4.81
N TRP A 64 -3.00 14.52 4.17
CA TRP A 64 -3.27 13.19 4.74
C TRP A 64 -2.04 12.30 4.75
N ALA A 65 -1.18 12.38 3.73
CA ALA A 65 0.08 11.65 3.72
C ALA A 65 0.97 12.03 4.90
N GLN A 66 1.00 13.33 5.26
CA GLN A 66 1.75 13.82 6.42
C GLN A 66 1.15 13.36 7.74
N VAL A 67 -0.19 13.38 7.87
CA VAL A 67 -0.90 12.85 9.06
C VAL A 67 -0.63 11.36 9.22
N PHE A 68 -0.70 10.56 8.15
CA PHE A 68 -0.41 9.12 8.20
C PHE A 68 1.02 8.84 8.64
N SER A 69 1.98 9.64 8.16
CA SER A 69 3.37 9.53 8.57
C SER A 69 3.57 9.90 10.05
N LEU A 70 2.95 10.99 10.53
CA LEU A 70 3.07 11.48 11.91
C LEU A 70 2.56 10.45 12.93
N VAL A 71 1.43 9.80 12.63
CA VAL A 71 0.81 8.77 13.49
C VAL A 71 1.31 7.37 13.14
N SER A 72 2.21 7.24 12.14
CA SER A 72 2.74 5.96 11.65
C SER A 72 1.67 4.99 11.15
N LEU A 73 0.58 5.49 10.54
CA LEU A 73 -0.47 4.65 9.96
C LEU A 73 -0.02 3.96 8.66
N ASN A 74 0.97 4.50 7.98
CA ASN A 74 1.65 3.88 6.84
C ASN A 74 2.56 2.70 7.22
N THR A 75 2.82 2.51 8.53
CA THR A 75 3.66 1.44 9.10
C THR A 75 3.08 0.95 10.42
N VAL A 76 1.77 0.69 10.47
CA VAL A 76 1.02 0.37 11.72
C VAL A 76 1.69 -0.76 12.50
N TYR A 77 2.01 -1.86 11.82
CA TYR A 77 2.54 -3.06 12.49
C TYR A 77 3.96 -2.88 13.07
N SER A 78 4.69 -1.85 12.62
CA SER A 78 6.01 -1.46 13.11
C SER A 78 5.97 -0.21 14.01
N ALA A 79 4.81 0.43 14.17
CA ALA A 79 4.65 1.62 14.98
C ALA A 79 4.94 1.33 16.46
N TRP A 80 5.68 2.23 17.12
CA TRP A 80 6.06 2.05 18.52
C TRP A 80 4.86 1.88 19.46
N TRP A 81 3.78 2.63 19.23
CA TRP A 81 2.55 2.55 20.02
C TRP A 81 1.83 1.22 19.82
N PHE A 82 1.83 0.66 18.60
CA PHE A 82 1.24 -0.64 18.30
C PHE A 82 2.01 -1.78 19.01
N LEU A 83 3.34 -1.76 18.91
CA LEU A 83 4.21 -2.72 19.59
C LEU A 83 4.07 -2.65 21.12
N LEU A 84 3.95 -1.42 21.66
CA LEU A 84 3.71 -1.20 23.09
C LEU A 84 2.38 -1.81 23.55
N ILE A 85 1.29 -1.54 22.82
CA ILE A 85 -0.04 -2.10 23.12
C ILE A 85 -0.01 -3.62 23.04
N LEU A 86 0.67 -4.16 22.02
CA LEU A 86 0.82 -5.61 21.84
C LEU A 86 1.60 -6.24 23.01
N ALA A 87 2.67 -5.62 23.47
CA ALA A 87 3.43 -6.06 24.65
C ALA A 87 2.58 -6.02 25.92
N PHE A 88 1.82 -4.94 26.13
CA PHE A 88 0.88 -4.87 27.25
C PHE A 88 -0.21 -5.92 27.17
N LEU A 89 -0.71 -6.24 25.98
CA LEU A 89 -1.70 -7.31 25.79
C LEU A 89 -1.12 -8.70 26.16
N VAL A 90 0.12 -8.97 25.75
CA VAL A 90 0.83 -10.21 26.13
C VAL A 90 0.95 -10.32 27.66
N ILE A 91 1.44 -9.26 28.30
CA ILE A 91 1.60 -9.22 29.77
C ILE A 91 0.25 -9.38 30.45
N SER A 92 -0.76 -8.61 30.07
CA SER A 92 -2.10 -8.61 30.67
C SER A 92 -2.77 -9.96 30.53
N THR A 93 -2.75 -10.56 29.33
CA THR A 93 -3.37 -11.88 29.09
C THR A 93 -2.61 -12.98 29.82
N SER A 94 -1.28 -12.94 29.89
CA SER A 94 -0.47 -13.91 30.63
C SER A 94 -0.75 -13.85 32.13
N LEU A 95 -0.85 -12.64 32.71
CA LEU A 95 -1.25 -12.44 34.10
C LEU A 95 -2.69 -12.95 34.38
N CYS A 96 -3.59 -12.71 33.43
CA CYS A 96 -4.97 -13.20 33.51
C CYS A 96 -5.01 -14.74 33.52
N ILE A 97 -4.23 -15.39 32.63
CA ILE A 97 -4.11 -16.86 32.61
C ILE A 97 -3.53 -17.35 33.94
N SER A 98 -2.40 -16.80 34.36
CA SER A 98 -1.71 -17.19 35.61
C SER A 98 -2.62 -17.10 36.83
N ARG A 99 -3.47 -16.08 36.92
CA ARG A 99 -4.42 -15.90 37.99
C ARG A 99 -5.60 -16.91 37.97
N ASN A 100 -6.08 -17.24 36.76
CA ASN A 100 -7.27 -18.06 36.59
C ASN A 100 -6.96 -19.57 36.42
N ALA A 101 -5.81 -19.93 35.85
CA ALA A 101 -5.45 -21.33 35.61
C ALA A 101 -5.46 -22.20 36.88
N PRO A 102 -4.87 -21.80 38.05
CA PRO A 102 -4.90 -22.60 39.24
C PRO A 102 -6.33 -22.90 39.73
N LYS A 103 -7.22 -21.89 39.61
CA LYS A 103 -8.64 -22.06 39.98
C LYS A 103 -9.34 -23.07 39.06
N ILE A 104 -9.08 -22.95 37.73
CA ILE A 104 -9.63 -23.84 36.73
C ILE A 104 -9.14 -25.27 36.94
N PHE A 105 -7.85 -25.48 37.19
CA PHE A 105 -7.28 -26.80 37.45
C PHE A 105 -7.84 -27.42 38.76
N SER A 106 -7.97 -26.61 39.81
CA SER A 106 -8.63 -27.06 41.03
C SER A 106 -10.09 -27.50 40.79
N GLU A 107 -10.85 -26.71 40.04
CA GLU A 107 -12.24 -27.01 39.71
C GLU A 107 -12.40 -28.25 38.79
N LEU A 108 -11.38 -28.59 37.97
CA LEU A 108 -11.39 -29.83 37.19
C LEU A 108 -11.43 -31.07 38.05
N ASN A 109 -10.97 -31.00 39.30
CA ASN A 109 -10.95 -32.12 40.24
C ASN A 109 -12.02 -32.00 41.32
N LEU A 110 -12.73 -30.88 41.44
CA LEU A 110 -13.74 -30.63 42.44
C LEU A 110 -15.11 -31.16 41.98
N PHE A 111 -15.73 -32.05 42.79
CA PHE A 111 -17.05 -32.60 42.54
C PHE A 111 -18.15 -31.84 43.27
N LYS A 112 -17.79 -30.92 44.20
CA LYS A 112 -18.71 -30.25 45.14
C LYS A 112 -19.60 -31.25 45.92
N GLU A 113 -18.98 -32.32 46.30
CA GLU A 113 -19.62 -33.42 47.02
C GLU A 113 -20.23 -32.99 48.35
N ASN A 114 -19.76 -31.87 48.94
CA ASN A 114 -20.23 -31.36 50.25
C ASN A 114 -21.49 -30.49 50.18
N ILE A 115 -22.21 -30.50 49.06
CA ILE A 115 -23.46 -29.74 48.91
C ILE A 115 -24.52 -30.28 49.89
N ARG A 116 -25.32 -29.37 50.50
CA ARG A 116 -26.39 -29.73 51.43
C ARG A 116 -27.67 -30.18 50.70
N GLU A 117 -28.44 -31.07 51.24
CA GLU A 117 -29.72 -31.55 50.67
C GLU A 117 -30.65 -30.37 50.33
N GLN A 118 -30.81 -29.41 51.25
CA GLN A 118 -31.66 -28.24 51.03
C GLN A 118 -31.25 -27.45 49.86
N SER A 119 -29.92 -27.37 49.54
CA SER A 119 -29.40 -26.70 48.35
C SER A 119 -29.75 -27.45 47.07
N LEU A 120 -29.84 -28.79 47.10
CA LEU A 120 -30.28 -29.60 45.96
C LEU A 120 -31.74 -29.29 45.58
N LYS A 121 -32.60 -29.05 46.59
CA LYS A 121 -34.00 -28.68 46.37
C LYS A 121 -34.19 -27.29 45.74
N ALA A 122 -33.17 -26.45 45.73
CA ALA A 122 -33.19 -25.12 45.12
C ALA A 122 -32.82 -25.13 43.63
N PHE A 123 -32.34 -26.23 43.04
CA PHE A 123 -31.99 -26.29 41.62
C PHE A 123 -33.25 -26.33 40.74
N GLY A 124 -33.15 -25.75 39.54
CA GLY A 124 -34.25 -25.77 38.57
C GLY A 124 -34.59 -27.18 38.07
N HIS A 125 -33.56 -28.03 37.87
CA HIS A 125 -33.72 -29.44 37.53
C HIS A 125 -33.52 -30.26 38.82
N ARG A 126 -34.64 -30.66 39.42
CA ARG A 126 -34.66 -31.46 40.65
C ARG A 126 -35.72 -32.56 40.57
N ALA A 127 -35.45 -33.65 41.22
CA ALA A 127 -36.43 -34.75 41.41
C ALA A 127 -36.21 -35.43 42.75
N GLU A 128 -37.29 -35.89 43.35
CA GLU A 128 -37.28 -36.69 44.56
C GLU A 128 -38.01 -38.00 44.27
N ASN A 129 -37.49 -39.10 44.80
CA ASN A 129 -38.11 -40.41 44.67
C ASN A 129 -37.71 -41.29 45.84
N THR A 130 -38.50 -42.34 46.11
CA THR A 130 -38.16 -43.34 47.07
C THR A 130 -37.73 -44.63 46.41
N LEU A 131 -36.51 -45.09 46.70
CA LEU A 131 -35.94 -46.32 46.17
C LEU A 131 -36.08 -47.45 47.15
N VAL A 132 -36.30 -48.69 46.67
CA VAL A 132 -36.46 -49.90 47.51
C VAL A 132 -35.10 -50.36 48.07
N GLU A 133 -34.02 -49.89 47.57
CA GLU A 133 -32.65 -50.27 47.92
C GLU A 133 -32.09 -49.44 49.08
N ALA A 134 -31.20 -50.05 49.90
CA ALA A 134 -30.42 -49.31 50.89
C ALA A 134 -29.60 -48.17 50.28
N PRO A 135 -29.37 -47.08 51.02
CA PRO A 135 -28.65 -45.88 50.47
C PRO A 135 -27.28 -46.18 49.86
N GLU A 136 -26.52 -47.12 50.39
CA GLU A 136 -25.23 -47.55 49.90
C GLU A 136 -25.33 -48.29 48.53
N VAL A 137 -26.27 -49.26 48.48
CA VAL A 137 -26.48 -50.05 47.25
C VAL A 137 -27.00 -49.21 46.16
N ALA A 138 -27.94 -48.30 46.41
CA ALA A 138 -28.48 -47.36 45.51
C ALA A 138 -27.36 -46.39 45.01
N ALA A 139 -26.48 -45.90 45.91
CA ALA A 139 -25.35 -45.02 45.52
C ALA A 139 -24.40 -45.74 44.63
N ARG A 140 -24.06 -46.99 44.85
CA ARG A 140 -23.16 -47.78 43.97
C ARG A 140 -23.80 -48.04 42.61
N ARG A 141 -25.06 -48.43 42.53
CA ARG A 141 -25.81 -48.65 41.28
C ARG A 141 -25.90 -47.39 40.47
N ILE A 142 -26.33 -46.28 41.11
CA ILE A 142 -26.41 -44.96 40.43
C ILE A 142 -25.03 -44.53 39.94
N GLY A 143 -24.00 -44.70 40.79
CA GLY A 143 -22.61 -44.37 40.40
C GLY A 143 -22.14 -45.18 39.21
N GLN A 144 -22.36 -46.48 39.16
CA GLN A 144 -21.97 -47.35 38.03
C GLN A 144 -22.72 -46.97 36.74
N THR A 145 -24.03 -46.72 36.85
CA THR A 145 -24.85 -46.28 35.71
C THR A 145 -24.35 -44.97 35.12
N LEU A 146 -23.96 -44.03 35.97
CA LEU A 146 -23.37 -42.76 35.53
C LEU A 146 -22.00 -42.92 34.89
N VAL A 147 -21.13 -43.79 35.46
CA VAL A 147 -19.79 -44.09 34.83
C VAL A 147 -19.97 -44.69 33.45
N GLN A 148 -20.88 -45.66 33.28
CA GLN A 148 -21.23 -46.24 31.97
C GLN A 148 -21.76 -45.17 30.99
N GLY A 149 -22.46 -44.15 31.52
CA GLY A 149 -22.91 -42.97 30.76
C GLY A 149 -21.79 -41.94 30.46
N GLY A 150 -20.52 -42.24 30.80
CA GLY A 150 -19.37 -41.36 30.55
C GLY A 150 -19.26 -40.18 31.53
N TRP A 151 -19.86 -40.32 32.74
CA TRP A 151 -19.69 -39.36 33.82
C TRP A 151 -18.50 -39.75 34.69
N ARG A 152 -17.79 -38.77 35.22
CA ARG A 152 -16.83 -38.96 36.31
C ARG A 152 -17.60 -38.85 37.59
N VAL A 153 -17.51 -39.86 38.48
CA VAL A 153 -18.35 -39.99 39.69
C VAL A 153 -17.46 -40.07 40.93
N LYS A 154 -17.93 -39.44 42.02
CA LYS A 154 -17.36 -39.56 43.35
C LYS A 154 -18.49 -39.91 44.30
N LEU A 155 -18.33 -40.97 45.04
CA LEU A 155 -19.24 -41.39 46.11
C LEU A 155 -18.67 -40.94 47.45
N GLN A 156 -19.51 -40.37 48.30
CA GLN A 156 -19.14 -39.94 49.65
C GLN A 156 -20.22 -40.36 50.70
N GLN A 157 -19.77 -41.09 51.66
CA GLN A 157 -20.56 -41.37 52.81
C GLN A 157 -20.57 -40.20 53.79
N ARG A 158 -21.71 -39.88 54.40
CA ARG A 158 -21.88 -38.86 55.41
C ARG A 158 -22.71 -39.44 56.52
N ASP A 159 -22.75 -38.76 57.68
CA ASP A 159 -23.45 -39.22 58.88
C ASP A 159 -24.95 -39.57 58.66
N THR A 160 -25.58 -38.90 57.70
CA THR A 160 -27.03 -39.00 57.42
C THR A 160 -27.34 -39.65 56.04
N GLY A 161 -26.37 -40.20 55.34
CA GLY A 161 -26.65 -40.86 54.07
C GLY A 161 -25.45 -40.86 53.11
N TRP A 162 -25.68 -41.09 51.79
CA TRP A 162 -24.71 -41.19 50.78
C TRP A 162 -24.91 -40.07 49.71
N MET A 163 -23.82 -39.43 49.32
CA MET A 163 -23.79 -38.48 48.24
C MET A 163 -23.14 -39.09 47.03
N VAL A 164 -23.84 -39.10 45.87
CA VAL A 164 -23.31 -39.37 44.54
C VAL A 164 -23.10 -38.05 43.84
N ALA A 165 -21.86 -37.64 43.66
CA ALA A 165 -21.51 -36.42 42.91
C ALA A 165 -20.86 -36.80 41.59
N ALA A 166 -21.48 -36.38 40.50
CA ALA A 166 -21.03 -36.70 39.17
C ALA A 166 -20.82 -35.42 38.31
N LYS A 167 -19.88 -35.49 37.38
CA LYS A 167 -19.63 -34.41 36.43
C LYS A 167 -19.26 -34.94 35.05
N LYS A 168 -19.67 -34.18 34.01
CA LYS A 168 -19.37 -34.46 32.60
C LYS A 168 -19.09 -33.18 31.88
N GLY A 169 -18.16 -33.18 30.90
CA GLY A 169 -17.87 -32.04 30.06
C GLY A 169 -16.93 -30.96 30.69
N SER A 170 -16.14 -31.33 31.72
CA SER A 170 -15.20 -30.40 32.37
C SER A 170 -14.12 -29.82 31.43
N ALA A 171 -13.90 -30.43 30.24
CA ALA A 171 -12.98 -29.93 29.22
C ALA A 171 -13.34 -28.51 28.69
N ASN A 172 -14.61 -28.08 28.87
CA ASN A 172 -15.04 -26.71 28.60
C ASN A 172 -14.12 -25.65 29.24
N LYS A 173 -13.69 -25.91 30.49
CA LYS A 173 -12.81 -24.98 31.23
C LYS A 173 -11.38 -24.92 30.67
N LEU A 174 -10.89 -26.01 30.08
CA LEU A 174 -9.61 -26.03 29.37
C LEU A 174 -9.66 -25.20 28.10
N GLY A 175 -10.86 -25.10 27.49
CA GLY A 175 -11.08 -24.23 26.34
C GLY A 175 -10.77 -22.76 26.61
N TYR A 176 -11.11 -22.30 27.84
CA TYR A 176 -10.74 -20.94 28.25
C TYR A 176 -9.21 -20.72 28.29
N ILE A 177 -8.48 -21.67 28.88
CA ILE A 177 -7.01 -21.59 28.95
C ILE A 177 -6.43 -21.64 27.54
N ALA A 178 -6.90 -22.57 26.69
CA ALA A 178 -6.44 -22.70 25.31
C ALA A 178 -6.67 -21.42 24.50
N ALA A 179 -7.87 -20.84 24.54
CA ALA A 179 -8.20 -19.63 23.81
C ALA A 179 -7.38 -18.40 24.26
N HIS A 180 -7.14 -18.24 25.57
CA HIS A 180 -6.31 -17.14 26.06
C HIS A 180 -4.82 -17.34 25.79
N SER A 181 -4.33 -18.59 25.92
CA SER A 181 -2.95 -18.92 25.53
C SER A 181 -2.73 -18.74 24.04
N ALA A 182 -3.72 -18.98 23.21
CA ALA A 182 -3.70 -18.72 21.78
C ALA A 182 -3.43 -17.25 21.47
N ILE A 183 -4.11 -16.33 22.15
CA ILE A 183 -3.88 -14.88 21.98
C ILE A 183 -2.43 -14.52 22.32
N VAL A 184 -1.90 -15.05 23.42
CA VAL A 184 -0.52 -14.82 23.82
C VAL A 184 0.45 -15.34 22.76
N LEU A 185 0.24 -16.57 22.26
CA LEU A 185 1.09 -17.17 21.21
C LEU A 185 1.04 -16.37 19.93
N VAL A 186 -0.14 -15.95 19.46
CA VAL A 186 -0.28 -15.12 18.25
C VAL A 186 0.44 -13.80 18.42
N CYS A 187 0.30 -13.14 19.56
CA CYS A 187 0.98 -11.87 19.84
C CYS A 187 2.50 -12.03 19.91
N ILE A 188 3.01 -13.08 20.58
CA ILE A 188 4.44 -13.37 20.65
C ILE A 188 4.99 -13.67 19.24
N GLY A 189 4.31 -14.50 18.45
CA GLY A 189 4.70 -14.80 17.09
C GLY A 189 4.76 -13.54 16.22
N GLY A 190 3.77 -12.66 16.34
CA GLY A 190 3.76 -11.36 15.64
C GLY A 190 4.91 -10.42 16.08
N LEU A 191 5.25 -10.39 17.36
CA LEU A 191 6.40 -9.62 17.86
C LEU A 191 7.73 -10.16 17.36
N LEU A 192 7.86 -11.50 17.27
CA LEU A 192 9.07 -12.15 16.77
C LEU A 192 9.28 -11.91 15.26
N ASP A 193 8.21 -11.93 14.47
CA ASP A 193 8.28 -11.72 13.02
C ASP A 193 8.27 -10.24 12.61
N GLY A 194 8.05 -9.33 13.57
CA GLY A 194 8.07 -7.89 13.36
C GLY A 194 9.48 -7.29 13.41
N ASP A 195 9.58 -6.00 13.13
CA ASP A 195 10.84 -5.23 13.15
C ASP A 195 11.51 -5.14 14.53
N LEU A 196 10.86 -5.63 15.59
CA LEU A 196 11.35 -5.50 16.97
C LEU A 196 12.73 -6.13 17.14
N MET A 197 12.97 -7.30 16.54
CA MET A 197 14.26 -8.01 16.65
C MET A 197 15.37 -7.26 15.89
N VAL A 198 15.06 -6.66 14.75
CA VAL A 198 16.00 -5.81 14.00
C VAL A 198 16.32 -4.54 14.79
N ARG A 199 15.32 -3.89 15.36
CA ARG A 199 15.51 -2.71 16.24
C ARG A 199 16.31 -3.03 17.50
N ALA A 200 16.09 -4.20 18.09
CA ALA A 200 16.90 -4.66 19.23
C ALA A 200 18.38 -4.80 18.85
N GLN A 201 18.66 -5.35 17.67
CA GLN A 201 20.05 -5.42 17.17
C GLN A 201 20.64 -4.03 16.90
N MET A 202 19.84 -3.07 16.43
CA MET A 202 20.29 -1.68 16.28
C MET A 202 20.65 -1.06 17.63
N TRP A 203 19.90 -1.36 18.70
CA TRP A 203 20.16 -0.81 20.03
C TRP A 203 21.32 -1.49 20.77
N PHE A 204 21.40 -2.82 20.69
CA PHE A 204 22.36 -3.60 21.49
C PHE A 204 23.67 -3.89 20.76
N ASN A 205 23.66 -3.95 19.40
CA ASN A 205 24.81 -4.29 18.60
C ASN A 205 25.37 -3.09 17.79
N ASP A 206 24.96 -1.86 18.15
CA ASP A 206 25.39 -0.60 17.53
C ASP A 206 25.25 -0.61 15.99
N LYS A 207 24.13 -1.18 15.50
CA LYS A 207 23.83 -1.19 14.08
C LYS A 207 23.08 0.07 13.70
N ALA A 208 23.49 0.71 12.61
CA ALA A 208 22.92 1.96 12.10
C ALA A 208 22.46 1.81 10.66
N VAL A 209 21.40 2.54 10.29
CA VAL A 209 20.93 2.58 8.90
C VAL A 209 21.97 3.26 7.99
N PHE A 210 22.05 2.79 6.75
CA PHE A 210 22.84 3.37 5.68
C PHE A 210 22.00 4.34 4.88
N THR A 211 22.47 5.57 4.72
CA THR A 211 21.79 6.64 3.98
C THR A 211 22.53 7.08 2.72
N GLY A 212 23.72 6.48 2.47
CA GLY A 212 24.55 6.81 1.32
C GLY A 212 24.16 6.05 0.06
N GLY A 213 24.91 6.30 -1.01
CA GLY A 213 24.92 5.53 -2.26
C GLY A 213 26.28 4.86 -2.47
N GLY A 214 26.39 3.99 -3.46
CA GLY A 214 27.62 3.29 -3.82
C GLY A 214 27.47 1.77 -3.92
N LEU A 215 28.59 1.08 -4.03
CA LEU A 215 28.58 -0.37 -4.13
C LEU A 215 28.26 -1.02 -2.79
N ILE A 216 27.42 -2.05 -2.81
CA ILE A 216 27.07 -2.83 -1.60
C ILE A 216 28.32 -3.38 -0.92
N ALA A 217 29.38 -3.73 -1.68
CA ALA A 217 30.64 -4.25 -1.16
C ALA A 217 31.36 -3.26 -0.22
N ASP A 218 31.23 -1.96 -0.48
CA ASP A 218 31.94 -0.89 0.24
C ASP A 218 31.22 -0.46 1.52
N VAL A 219 30.02 -0.96 1.75
CA VAL A 219 29.22 -0.58 2.93
C VAL A 219 29.77 -1.19 4.20
N ALA A 220 30.05 -0.36 5.20
CA ALA A 220 30.66 -0.75 6.45
C ALA A 220 29.80 -1.75 7.27
N GLN A 221 30.48 -2.59 8.08
CA GLN A 221 29.85 -3.65 8.88
C GLN A 221 28.78 -3.16 9.88
N LYS A 222 28.86 -1.91 10.34
CA LYS A 222 27.82 -1.33 11.19
C LYS A 222 26.43 -1.23 10.53
N HIS A 223 26.37 -1.28 9.19
CA HIS A 223 25.13 -1.24 8.41
C HIS A 223 24.66 -2.63 7.95
N ARG A 224 25.40 -3.70 8.33
CA ARG A 224 25.14 -5.08 7.92
C ARG A 224 24.62 -5.91 9.08
N LEU A 225 23.63 -6.72 8.81
CA LEU A 225 23.10 -7.74 9.71
C LEU A 225 23.68 -9.11 9.31
N SER A 226 23.96 -9.92 10.31
CA SER A 226 24.56 -11.25 10.13
C SER A 226 23.61 -12.23 9.44
N GLU A 227 24.18 -13.22 8.76
CA GLU A 227 23.44 -14.38 8.19
C GLU A 227 22.64 -15.16 9.26
N SER A 228 23.10 -15.12 10.53
CA SER A 228 22.43 -15.74 11.67
C SER A 228 21.21 -14.97 12.20
N ASN A 229 20.87 -13.80 11.62
CA ASN A 229 19.70 -13.04 12.04
C ASN A 229 18.46 -13.93 12.04
N PRO A 230 17.75 -14.08 13.19
CA PRO A 230 16.65 -15.03 13.31
C PRO A 230 15.41 -14.60 12.53
N THR A 231 15.22 -13.31 12.30
CA THR A 231 14.06 -12.78 11.60
C THR A 231 14.41 -11.54 10.80
N PHE A 232 13.94 -11.50 9.57
CA PHE A 232 14.07 -10.35 8.67
C PHE A 232 13.11 -10.46 7.50
N ARG A 233 12.84 -9.32 6.89
CA ARG A 233 12.16 -9.21 5.60
C ARG A 233 12.84 -8.10 4.80
N GLY A 234 13.38 -8.43 3.65
CA GLY A 234 14.10 -7.49 2.79
C GLY A 234 13.89 -7.78 1.32
N ASN A 235 14.31 -6.83 0.49
CA ASN A 235 14.28 -6.96 -0.96
C ASN A 235 15.68 -7.24 -1.49
N LEU A 236 15.79 -8.20 -2.41
CA LEU A 236 16.99 -8.58 -3.10
C LEU A 236 16.79 -8.38 -4.59
N LEU A 237 17.55 -7.45 -5.18
CA LEU A 237 17.58 -7.23 -6.62
C LEU A 237 18.65 -8.11 -7.25
N VAL A 238 18.29 -8.87 -8.29
CA VAL A 238 19.21 -9.70 -9.05
C VAL A 238 18.94 -9.52 -10.53
N ALA A 239 19.94 -9.06 -11.29
CA ALA A 239 19.87 -8.97 -12.73
C ALA A 239 20.13 -10.33 -13.39
N GLU A 240 19.59 -10.55 -14.59
CA GLU A 240 19.84 -11.77 -15.37
C GLU A 240 21.35 -11.97 -15.59
N GLY A 241 21.81 -13.20 -15.37
CA GLY A 241 23.23 -13.57 -15.48
C GLY A 241 24.08 -13.13 -14.30
N THR A 242 23.53 -12.52 -13.26
CA THR A 242 24.25 -12.11 -12.04
C THR A 242 23.75 -12.85 -10.81
N GLN A 243 24.49 -12.71 -9.71
CA GLN A 243 24.13 -13.28 -8.42
C GLN A 243 24.23 -12.24 -7.31
N SER A 244 23.40 -12.38 -6.29
CA SER A 244 23.44 -11.54 -5.09
C SER A 244 23.12 -12.34 -3.83
N SER A 245 23.73 -11.94 -2.71
CA SER A 245 23.55 -12.57 -1.39
C SER A 245 23.18 -11.56 -0.29
N VAL A 246 22.86 -10.32 -0.66
CA VAL A 246 22.59 -9.24 0.31
C VAL A 246 21.23 -8.64 0.02
N ALA A 247 20.33 -8.74 0.98
CA ALA A 247 19.02 -8.13 0.90
C ALA A 247 18.98 -6.76 1.60
N LEU A 248 18.18 -5.84 1.06
CA LEU A 248 17.97 -4.51 1.59
C LEU A 248 16.73 -4.49 2.48
N LEU A 249 16.91 -4.15 3.76
CA LEU A 249 15.82 -3.96 4.72
C LEU A 249 15.55 -2.47 4.86
N ASN A 250 14.41 -2.03 4.39
CA ASN A 250 13.97 -0.64 4.53
C ASN A 250 13.66 -0.34 6.00
N GLN A 251 14.28 0.71 6.52
CA GLN A 251 14.08 1.22 7.87
C GLN A 251 13.77 2.73 7.82
N PRO A 252 13.12 3.30 8.83
CA PRO A 252 12.97 4.75 8.92
C PRO A 252 14.34 5.45 8.84
N GLY A 253 14.52 6.28 7.82
CA GLY A 253 15.75 7.05 7.60
C GLY A 253 16.86 6.35 6.81
N GLY A 254 16.64 5.13 6.26
CA GLY A 254 17.65 4.47 5.43
C GLY A 254 17.44 2.98 5.26
N VAL A 255 18.50 2.26 4.96
CA VAL A 255 18.46 0.80 4.75
C VAL A 255 19.47 0.08 5.64
N LEU A 256 19.17 -1.17 6.01
CA LEU A 256 20.13 -2.12 6.57
C LEU A 256 20.36 -3.21 5.54
N LEU A 257 21.59 -3.71 5.48
CA LEU A 257 21.99 -4.80 4.60
C LEU A 257 21.90 -6.12 5.37
N GLN A 258 21.09 -7.06 4.91
CA GLN A 258 20.98 -8.40 5.45
C GLN A 258 21.77 -9.37 4.62
N GLU A 259 22.79 -9.98 5.20
CA GLU A 259 23.53 -11.05 4.56
C GLU A 259 22.73 -12.36 4.59
N LEU A 260 22.75 -13.09 3.48
CA LEU A 260 22.10 -14.39 3.35
C LEU A 260 23.13 -15.52 3.38
N PRO A 261 22.79 -16.71 3.96
CA PRO A 261 23.68 -17.87 3.99
C PRO A 261 23.82 -18.56 2.63
N PHE A 262 23.29 -17.96 1.57
CA PHE A 262 23.37 -18.41 0.18
C PHE A 262 23.37 -17.20 -0.74
N SER A 263 23.73 -17.40 -2.02
CA SER A 263 23.48 -16.41 -3.06
C SER A 263 22.39 -16.91 -4.03
N ILE A 264 21.69 -15.99 -4.64
CA ILE A 264 20.69 -16.26 -5.68
C ILE A 264 21.23 -15.74 -6.99
N GLU A 265 21.39 -16.63 -7.96
CA GLU A 265 21.69 -16.30 -9.35
C GLU A 265 20.39 -16.30 -10.16
N LEU A 266 20.11 -15.24 -10.91
CA LEU A 266 18.98 -15.18 -11.82
C LEU A 266 19.43 -15.65 -13.20
N LYS A 267 18.90 -16.77 -13.66
CA LYS A 267 19.16 -17.30 -15.02
C LYS A 267 18.27 -16.61 -16.03
N LYS A 268 16.97 -16.50 -15.73
CA LYS A 268 15.99 -15.90 -16.63
C LYS A 268 14.79 -15.37 -15.85
N PHE A 269 14.37 -14.17 -16.19
CA PHE A 269 13.09 -13.62 -15.79
C PHE A 269 12.04 -13.87 -16.88
N ILE A 270 10.88 -14.34 -16.49
CA ILE A 270 9.79 -14.71 -17.41
C ILE A 270 8.58 -13.84 -17.07
N VAL A 271 8.11 -13.11 -18.05
CA VAL A 271 6.85 -12.38 -17.97
C VAL A 271 5.93 -12.80 -19.13
N GLU A 272 4.73 -13.20 -18.81
CA GLU A 272 3.66 -13.44 -19.79
C GLU A 272 2.64 -12.30 -19.68
N TYR A 273 2.10 -11.91 -20.81
CA TYR A 273 1.08 -10.86 -20.90
C TYR A 273 -0.22 -11.41 -21.46
N TYR A 274 -1.33 -10.85 -21.00
CA TYR A 274 -2.61 -11.00 -21.68
C TYR A 274 -2.61 -10.22 -23.01
N SER A 275 -3.55 -10.49 -23.90
CA SER A 275 -3.75 -9.73 -25.14
C SER A 275 -3.99 -8.22 -24.91
N THR A 276 -4.41 -7.84 -23.72
CA THR A 276 -4.59 -6.45 -23.27
C THR A 276 -3.30 -5.76 -22.87
N GLY A 277 -2.14 -6.45 -22.88
CA GLY A 277 -0.86 -5.93 -22.37
C GLY A 277 -0.70 -6.01 -20.85
N MET A 278 -1.69 -6.50 -20.12
CA MET A 278 -1.59 -6.71 -18.66
C MET A 278 -0.73 -7.95 -18.37
N PRO A 279 0.15 -7.88 -17.35
CA PRO A 279 0.91 -9.03 -16.91
C PRO A 279 0.00 -10.17 -16.46
N LYS A 280 0.28 -11.39 -16.95
CA LYS A 280 -0.43 -12.61 -16.60
C LYS A 280 0.37 -13.46 -15.61
N LEU A 281 1.68 -13.56 -15.83
CA LEU A 281 2.59 -14.37 -15.03
C LEU A 281 3.92 -13.62 -14.87
N PHE A 282 4.44 -13.67 -13.66
CA PHE A 282 5.83 -13.33 -13.35
C PHE A 282 6.49 -14.56 -12.74
N ALA A 283 7.59 -14.99 -13.32
CA ALA A 283 8.39 -16.11 -12.84
C ALA A 283 9.89 -15.81 -13.00
N SER A 284 10.70 -16.41 -12.15
CA SER A 284 12.16 -16.34 -12.23
C SER A 284 12.75 -17.74 -12.14
N GLU A 285 13.57 -18.10 -13.11
CA GLU A 285 14.44 -19.27 -13.05
C GLU A 285 15.72 -18.87 -12.34
N ILE A 286 15.95 -19.44 -11.16
CA ILE A 286 17.06 -19.10 -10.30
C ILE A 286 17.90 -20.33 -9.97
N VAL A 287 19.16 -20.10 -9.61
CA VAL A 287 20.01 -21.09 -8.96
C VAL A 287 20.41 -20.55 -7.58
N ILE A 288 20.10 -21.31 -6.55
CA ILE A 288 20.51 -21.02 -5.18
C ILE A 288 21.88 -21.67 -4.95
N HIS A 289 22.89 -20.87 -4.65
CA HIS A 289 24.23 -21.33 -4.32
C HIS A 289 24.42 -21.30 -2.80
N ASP A 290 24.46 -22.45 -2.19
CA ASP A 290 24.68 -22.58 -0.75
C ASP A 290 26.14 -22.27 -0.41
N LYS A 291 26.38 -21.30 0.47
CA LYS A 291 27.75 -20.87 0.84
C LYS A 291 28.50 -21.88 1.70
N GLU A 292 27.77 -22.69 2.44
CA GLU A 292 28.37 -23.67 3.38
C GLU A 292 28.69 -25.00 2.71
N THR A 293 27.74 -25.51 1.90
CA THR A 293 27.87 -26.82 1.23
C THR A 293 28.42 -26.73 -0.18
N GLY A 294 28.38 -25.56 -0.81
CA GLY A 294 28.68 -25.36 -2.23
C GLY A 294 27.67 -25.96 -3.18
N GLU A 295 26.52 -26.44 -2.67
CA GLU A 295 25.45 -27.03 -3.49
C GLU A 295 24.77 -25.97 -4.35
N GLN A 296 24.46 -26.33 -5.60
CA GLN A 296 23.72 -25.50 -6.55
C GLN A 296 22.32 -26.09 -6.75
N ILE A 297 21.28 -25.34 -6.38
CA ILE A 297 19.91 -25.81 -6.39
C ILE A 297 19.14 -24.99 -7.43
N PRO A 298 18.94 -25.52 -8.66
CA PRO A 298 18.09 -24.87 -9.63
C PRO A 298 16.63 -24.94 -9.17
N THR A 299 15.93 -23.81 -9.23
CA THR A 299 14.52 -23.74 -8.85
C THR A 299 13.83 -22.61 -9.60
N ARG A 300 12.49 -22.65 -9.60
CA ARG A 300 11.65 -21.62 -10.19
C ARG A 300 10.81 -20.95 -9.10
N VAL A 301 10.80 -19.62 -9.10
CA VAL A 301 10.01 -18.81 -8.19
C VAL A 301 8.94 -18.08 -8.99
N GLU A 302 7.69 -18.20 -8.57
CA GLU A 302 6.54 -17.52 -9.18
C GLU A 302 5.77 -16.74 -8.14
N VAL A 303 4.91 -15.83 -8.60
CA VAL A 303 3.97 -15.15 -7.70
C VAL A 303 3.10 -16.21 -7.00
N ASN A 304 3.05 -16.18 -5.67
CA ASN A 304 2.40 -17.14 -4.77
C ASN A 304 3.05 -18.54 -4.69
N HIS A 305 4.16 -18.80 -5.41
CA HIS A 305 4.92 -20.04 -5.29
C HIS A 305 6.38 -19.72 -4.92
N PRO A 306 6.66 -19.44 -3.63
CA PRO A 306 8.01 -19.10 -3.18
C PRO A 306 8.91 -20.33 -3.12
N ALA A 307 10.22 -20.11 -3.36
CA ALA A 307 11.25 -21.08 -3.01
C ALA A 307 11.63 -20.96 -1.53
N ARG A 308 12.20 -22.05 -0.97
CA ARG A 308 12.66 -22.07 0.42
C ARG A 308 14.04 -22.69 0.51
N HIS A 309 14.96 -22.03 1.24
CA HIS A 309 16.27 -22.58 1.55
C HIS A 309 16.75 -22.08 2.92
N LYS A 310 17.31 -22.95 3.75
CA LYS A 310 17.83 -22.64 5.12
C LYS A 310 16.89 -21.77 5.98
N GLY A 311 15.59 -22.02 5.90
CA GLY A 311 14.57 -21.28 6.66
C GLY A 311 14.25 -19.87 6.13
N VAL A 312 14.81 -19.50 4.97
CA VAL A 312 14.48 -18.28 4.25
C VAL A 312 13.50 -18.59 3.13
N GLU A 313 12.43 -17.84 3.05
CA GLU A 313 11.46 -17.87 1.95
C GLU A 313 11.82 -16.81 0.93
N ILE A 314 11.79 -17.16 -0.36
CA ILE A 314 12.15 -16.33 -1.50
C ILE A 314 10.90 -16.15 -2.36
N TYR A 315 10.30 -14.96 -2.34
CA TYR A 315 9.09 -14.61 -3.08
C TYR A 315 9.43 -13.78 -4.30
N GLN A 316 8.75 -14.01 -5.43
CA GLN A 316 8.73 -13.06 -6.55
C GLN A 316 7.89 -11.84 -6.14
N SER A 317 8.54 -10.68 -5.96
CA SER A 317 7.89 -9.45 -5.51
C SER A 317 7.57 -8.51 -6.67
N SER A 318 8.59 -8.13 -7.41
CA SER A 318 8.51 -7.23 -8.55
C SER A 318 9.66 -7.51 -9.52
N PHE A 319 9.78 -6.71 -10.53
CA PHE A 319 10.91 -6.71 -11.45
C PHE A 319 11.38 -5.27 -11.67
N ASP A 320 12.60 -5.12 -12.14
CA ASP A 320 13.21 -3.83 -12.44
C ASP A 320 14.16 -3.99 -13.62
N ASP A 321 14.78 -2.90 -14.03
CA ASP A 321 15.85 -2.92 -15.02
C ASP A 321 17.14 -3.44 -14.39
N GLY A 322 17.80 -4.37 -15.07
CA GLY A 322 19.03 -5.01 -14.64
C GLY A 322 20.31 -4.35 -15.16
N GLY A 323 20.22 -3.15 -15.70
CA GLY A 323 21.32 -2.48 -16.38
C GLY A 323 21.23 -2.59 -17.90
N SER A 324 20.03 -2.37 -18.44
CA SER A 324 19.80 -2.35 -19.89
C SER A 324 20.68 -1.31 -20.59
N SER A 325 21.20 -1.68 -21.74
CA SER A 325 21.93 -0.74 -22.59
C SER A 325 20.93 0.03 -23.46
N VAL A 326 21.09 1.35 -23.53
CA VAL A 326 20.25 2.24 -24.35
C VAL A 326 21.10 3.09 -25.27
N THR A 327 20.68 3.21 -26.51
CA THR A 327 21.19 4.19 -27.47
C THR A 327 20.12 5.28 -27.59
N LEU A 328 20.44 6.48 -27.12
CA LEU A 328 19.54 7.61 -27.13
C LEU A 328 19.98 8.61 -28.21
N LYS A 329 19.03 9.10 -28.98
CA LYS A 329 19.20 10.24 -29.87
C LYS A 329 18.86 11.50 -29.10
N ALA A 330 19.86 12.30 -28.78
CA ALA A 330 19.69 13.62 -28.21
C ALA A 330 19.19 14.60 -29.27
N VAL A 331 18.03 15.19 -29.02
CA VAL A 331 17.37 16.13 -29.91
C VAL A 331 17.32 17.49 -29.22
N PRO A 332 18.04 18.50 -29.73
CA PRO A 332 18.01 19.83 -29.15
C PRO A 332 16.60 20.43 -29.18
N MET A 333 16.22 21.06 -28.11
CA MET A 333 14.95 21.78 -28.03
C MET A 333 15.04 23.21 -28.58
N ASN A 334 16.24 23.71 -28.85
CA ASN A 334 16.54 24.96 -29.53
C ASN A 334 17.38 24.66 -30.80
N ALA A 335 17.23 25.44 -31.81
CA ALA A 335 17.75 25.19 -33.16
C ALA A 335 19.28 25.20 -33.32
N ALA A 336 20.05 25.40 -32.26
CA ALA A 336 21.46 25.74 -32.36
C ALA A 336 22.40 24.55 -32.61
N THR A 337 21.94 23.31 -32.38
CA THR A 337 22.81 22.11 -32.44
C THR A 337 22.16 20.98 -33.24
N LYS A 338 23.01 20.16 -33.89
CA LYS A 338 22.54 18.96 -34.60
C LYS A 338 22.25 17.84 -33.63
N PRO A 339 21.24 16.99 -33.90
CA PRO A 339 21.03 15.76 -33.14
C PRO A 339 22.29 14.88 -33.13
N PHE A 340 22.56 14.23 -31.99
CA PHE A 340 23.68 13.28 -31.85
C PHE A 340 23.21 12.05 -31.07
N GLU A 341 23.92 10.94 -31.17
CA GLU A 341 23.64 9.73 -30.47
C GLU A 341 24.54 9.60 -29.25
N ILE A 342 23.98 9.06 -28.17
CA ILE A 342 24.67 8.75 -26.92
C ILE A 342 24.29 7.37 -26.46
N GLN A 343 25.27 6.58 -26.06
CA GLN A 343 25.07 5.27 -25.49
C GLN A 343 25.27 5.32 -23.98
N GLY A 344 24.43 4.59 -23.26
CA GLY A 344 24.51 4.48 -21.81
C GLY A 344 23.89 3.20 -21.30
N THR A 345 24.15 2.91 -20.05
CA THR A 345 23.55 1.78 -19.35
C THR A 345 22.66 2.32 -18.24
N ILE A 346 21.47 1.74 -18.06
CA ILE A 346 20.58 2.12 -16.96
C ILE A 346 21.30 1.94 -15.63
N GLY A 347 21.22 2.96 -14.76
CA GLY A 347 21.98 3.03 -13.51
C GLY A 347 23.35 3.72 -13.63
N SER A 348 23.80 4.06 -14.85
CA SER A 348 25.04 4.81 -15.09
C SER A 348 24.79 6.27 -15.42
N SER A 349 25.86 7.03 -15.67
CA SER A 349 25.79 8.42 -16.09
C SER A 349 26.79 8.74 -17.20
N SER A 350 26.43 9.72 -18.03
CA SER A 350 27.30 10.26 -19.09
C SER A 350 27.43 11.78 -18.94
N SER A 351 28.63 12.29 -19.16
CA SER A 351 28.90 13.72 -19.15
C SER A 351 28.65 14.34 -20.52
N LEU A 352 27.86 15.39 -20.58
CA LEU A 352 27.58 16.19 -21.77
C LEU A 352 28.19 17.56 -21.57
N SER A 353 28.87 18.08 -22.60
CA SER A 353 29.45 19.44 -22.57
C SER A 353 29.21 20.20 -23.87
N ASN A 354 28.85 21.45 -23.72
CA ASN A 354 28.71 22.39 -24.81
C ASN A 354 29.56 23.64 -24.48
N GLY A 355 30.87 23.52 -24.60
CA GLY A 355 31.80 24.58 -24.20
C GLY A 355 31.77 24.80 -22.68
N PRO A 356 31.26 25.95 -22.21
CA PRO A 356 31.26 26.26 -20.78
C PRO A 356 30.19 25.49 -19.98
N GLU A 357 29.11 25.04 -20.61
CA GLU A 357 28.03 24.32 -19.98
C GLU A 357 28.35 22.84 -19.87
N LYS A 358 28.28 22.33 -18.66
CA LYS A 358 28.42 20.89 -18.34
C LYS A 358 27.14 20.36 -17.75
N LEU A 359 26.64 19.29 -18.33
CA LEU A 359 25.48 18.54 -17.85
C LEU A 359 25.89 17.09 -17.62
N THR A 360 25.32 16.47 -16.62
CA THR A 360 25.44 15.03 -16.41
C THR A 360 24.09 14.39 -16.67
N LEU A 361 24.04 13.46 -17.62
CA LEU A 361 22.88 12.63 -17.92
C LEU A 361 22.99 11.35 -17.11
N GLU A 362 22.08 11.15 -16.15
CA GLU A 362 21.96 9.93 -15.36
C GLU A 362 20.81 9.10 -15.93
N TYR A 363 21.08 7.87 -16.36
CA TYR A 363 20.07 6.95 -16.90
C TYR A 363 19.38 6.23 -15.74
N THR A 364 18.09 6.49 -15.51
CA THR A 364 17.43 6.00 -14.31
C THR A 364 16.56 4.77 -14.53
N ALA A 365 15.83 4.68 -15.64
CA ALA A 365 15.01 3.51 -15.94
C ALA A 365 14.67 3.40 -17.43
N LEU A 366 14.59 2.15 -17.92
CA LEU A 366 13.96 1.79 -19.18
C LEU A 366 12.73 0.93 -18.88
N ARG A 367 11.56 1.37 -19.34
CA ARG A 367 10.33 0.57 -19.28
C ARG A 367 9.87 0.27 -20.69
N VAL A 368 9.96 -0.97 -21.10
CA VAL A 368 9.58 -1.39 -22.47
C VAL A 368 8.07 -1.40 -22.66
N ILE A 369 7.32 -1.70 -21.59
CA ILE A 369 5.86 -1.75 -21.59
C ILE A 369 5.33 -0.79 -20.54
N ASN A 370 4.47 0.14 -20.96
CA ASN A 370 3.75 1.05 -20.10
C ASN A 370 2.26 0.90 -20.37
N VAL A 371 1.51 0.47 -19.37
CA VAL A 371 0.06 0.29 -19.46
C VAL A 371 -0.64 1.46 -18.78
N GLU A 372 -1.25 2.32 -19.58
CA GLU A 372 -1.98 3.50 -19.11
C GLU A 372 -3.49 3.30 -19.20
N ASN A 373 -4.24 3.98 -18.33
CA ASN A 373 -5.69 3.91 -18.28
C ASN A 373 -6.32 5.10 -19.01
N PHE A 374 -7.00 4.85 -20.13
CA PHE A 374 -7.65 5.86 -20.97
C PHE A 374 -9.16 5.93 -20.78
N SER A 375 -9.75 5.28 -19.76
CA SER A 375 -11.20 5.38 -19.55
C SER A 375 -11.65 6.82 -19.34
N ALA A 376 -12.82 7.16 -19.88
CA ALA A 376 -13.38 8.51 -20.08
C ALA A 376 -13.66 9.36 -18.82
N SER A 377 -13.25 8.98 -17.66
CA SER A 377 -13.06 9.89 -16.53
C SER A 377 -11.67 10.55 -16.58
N GLY A 378 -11.05 10.50 -17.75
CA GLY A 378 -9.74 11.00 -18.04
C GLY A 378 -9.69 12.51 -18.09
N THR A 379 -9.32 13.07 -16.98
CA THR A 379 -8.62 14.35 -16.99
C THR A 379 -7.62 14.34 -15.83
N GLN A 380 -6.91 13.21 -15.64
CA GLN A 380 -5.84 13.13 -14.66
C GLN A 380 -4.70 12.19 -15.10
N ALA A 381 -4.23 12.36 -16.33
CA ALA A 381 -2.83 12.16 -16.60
C ALA A 381 -2.21 13.57 -16.62
N GLY A 382 -1.82 14.10 -15.45
CA GLY A 382 -0.95 15.26 -15.36
C GLY A 382 -1.57 16.64 -15.51
N SER A 383 -2.75 16.93 -14.95
CA SER A 383 -3.16 18.33 -14.73
C SER A 383 -3.45 18.58 -13.25
N SER A 384 -2.41 18.97 -12.52
CA SER A 384 -2.57 19.77 -11.32
C SER A 384 -2.98 21.17 -11.77
N GLY A 385 -4.25 21.51 -11.60
CA GLY A 385 -4.66 22.88 -11.74
C GLY A 385 -5.88 23.09 -12.63
N SER A 386 -7.03 22.81 -12.10
CA SER A 386 -8.25 23.60 -12.35
C SER A 386 -9.40 22.96 -11.57
N GLY A 387 -9.90 23.70 -10.60
CA GLY A 387 -11.20 23.62 -9.94
C GLY A 387 -12.07 22.41 -10.23
N VAL A 388 -11.80 21.30 -9.53
CA VAL A 388 -12.83 20.28 -9.35
C VAL A 388 -13.94 20.95 -8.54
N ASP A 389 -15.11 21.09 -9.12
CA ASP A 389 -16.30 21.56 -8.39
C ASP A 389 -16.54 20.60 -7.22
N VAL A 390 -16.14 21.04 -6.04
CA VAL A 390 -16.21 20.31 -4.76
C VAL A 390 -17.65 19.90 -4.40
N ARG A 391 -18.64 20.38 -5.14
CA ARG A 391 -20.07 20.16 -4.88
C ARG A 391 -20.64 18.86 -5.45
N LYS A 392 -19.86 18.09 -6.24
CA LYS A 392 -20.27 16.80 -6.82
C LYS A 392 -19.28 15.68 -6.56
N VAL A 393 -18.80 15.57 -5.34
CA VAL A 393 -18.00 14.39 -4.95
C VAL A 393 -18.97 13.26 -4.66
N ASP A 394 -19.05 12.28 -5.55
CA ASP A 394 -19.68 11.00 -5.23
C ASP A 394 -18.83 10.33 -4.16
N LEU A 395 -19.37 10.32 -2.92
CA LEU A 395 -18.69 9.78 -1.76
C LEU A 395 -18.31 8.28 -1.95
N ARG A 396 -19.12 7.53 -2.70
CA ARG A 396 -18.84 6.13 -3.03
C ARG A 396 -17.63 6.02 -3.95
N GLN A 397 -17.57 6.83 -5.00
CA GLN A 397 -16.44 6.84 -5.93
C GLN A 397 -15.15 7.32 -5.24
N ALA A 398 -15.23 8.32 -4.35
CA ALA A 398 -14.09 8.79 -3.57
C ALA A 398 -13.58 7.75 -2.56
N ILE A 399 -14.47 6.96 -1.95
CA ILE A 399 -14.12 5.86 -1.05
C ILE A 399 -13.54 4.69 -1.85
N ASP A 400 -14.14 4.32 -2.97
CA ASP A 400 -13.70 3.21 -3.83
C ASP A 400 -12.31 3.45 -4.41
N ILE A 401 -11.98 4.69 -4.79
CA ILE A 401 -10.63 5.06 -5.26
C ILE A 401 -9.60 4.98 -4.11
N ARG A 402 -10.01 5.22 -2.88
CA ARG A 402 -9.15 5.28 -1.70
C ARG A 402 -9.02 3.96 -0.94
N LEU A 403 -9.98 3.04 -1.10
CA LEU A 403 -9.88 1.68 -0.59
C LEU A 403 -8.85 0.92 -1.43
N GLY A 404 -7.75 0.48 -0.79
CA GLY A 404 -6.63 -0.18 -1.45
C GLY A 404 -6.96 -1.46 -2.23
N ALA A 405 -5.98 -2.34 -2.46
CA ALA A 405 -6.06 -3.51 -3.33
C ALA A 405 -7.21 -4.52 -3.03
N ALA A 406 -7.88 -4.41 -1.89
CA ALA A 406 -9.01 -5.24 -1.52
C ALA A 406 -10.32 -4.88 -2.25
N ASN A 407 -10.41 -3.68 -2.83
CA ASN A 407 -11.59 -3.27 -3.57
C ASN A 407 -11.35 -3.41 -5.08
N LYS A 408 -11.88 -4.46 -5.68
CA LYS A 408 -11.96 -4.60 -7.15
C LYS A 408 -13.02 -3.62 -7.62
N THR A 409 -12.64 -2.38 -7.89
CA THR A 409 -13.49 -1.39 -8.54
C THR A 409 -13.94 -1.95 -9.90
N ARG A 410 -15.25 -2.06 -10.10
CA ARG A 410 -15.91 -2.35 -11.37
C ARG A 410 -15.87 -1.12 -12.31
N THR A 411 -14.80 -0.38 -12.33
CA THR A 411 -14.60 0.65 -13.36
C THR A 411 -14.08 -0.05 -14.61
N ASN A 412 -14.76 0.17 -15.72
CA ASN A 412 -14.26 -0.20 -17.04
C ASN A 412 -12.94 0.56 -17.25
N LYS A 413 -11.83 -0.06 -16.88
CA LYS A 413 -10.49 0.47 -17.16
C LYS A 413 -10.16 0.11 -18.58
N GLU A 414 -10.02 1.08 -19.43
CA GLU A 414 -9.50 0.89 -20.76
C GLU A 414 -7.97 1.00 -20.69
N LEU A 415 -7.33 -0.15 -20.51
CA LEU A 415 -5.89 -0.24 -20.35
C LEU A 415 -5.24 -0.46 -21.72
N ARG A 416 -4.33 0.44 -22.10
CA ARG A 416 -3.56 0.34 -23.35
C ARG A 416 -2.07 0.38 -23.06
N ASN A 417 -1.31 -0.45 -23.77
CA ASN A 417 0.13 -0.34 -23.77
C ASN A 417 0.54 0.83 -24.72
N VAL A 418 1.21 1.83 -24.18
CA VAL A 418 1.66 3.01 -24.90
C VAL A 418 3.14 2.92 -25.33
N GLY A 419 3.74 1.74 -25.22
CA GLY A 419 5.10 1.48 -25.68
C GLY A 419 6.18 1.85 -24.66
N PRO A 420 7.44 1.92 -25.09
CA PRO A 420 8.56 2.14 -24.19
C PRO A 420 8.65 3.57 -23.67
N SER A 421 9.17 3.73 -22.45
CA SER A 421 9.58 5.01 -21.88
C SER A 421 10.98 4.94 -21.31
N VAL A 422 11.73 6.04 -21.40
CA VAL A 422 13.03 6.20 -20.76
C VAL A 422 12.93 7.30 -19.70
N SER A 423 13.43 7.01 -18.52
CA SER A 423 13.57 7.98 -17.44
C SER A 423 15.05 8.32 -17.25
N TYR A 424 15.32 9.59 -17.04
CA TYR A 424 16.68 10.09 -16.86
C TYR A 424 16.68 11.34 -15.98
N LYS A 425 17.86 11.68 -15.42
CA LYS A 425 18.08 12.95 -14.74
C LYS A 425 19.10 13.78 -15.51
N LEU A 426 18.85 15.06 -15.61
CA LEU A 426 19.85 16.02 -16.06
C LEU A 426 20.31 16.82 -14.85
N ARG A 427 21.59 16.70 -14.54
CA ARG A 427 22.26 17.43 -13.47
C ARG A 427 23.14 18.53 -14.04
N ASP A 428 22.97 19.73 -13.55
CA ASP A 428 23.80 20.88 -13.96
C ASP A 428 25.13 20.93 -13.19
N GLY A 429 25.98 21.88 -13.57
CA GLY A 429 27.28 22.10 -12.94
C GLY A 429 27.20 22.57 -11.48
N ALA A 430 26.05 23.04 -11.02
CA ALA A 430 25.78 23.40 -9.64
C ALA A 430 25.28 22.22 -8.80
N GLY A 431 25.06 21.06 -9.41
CA GLY A 431 24.60 19.85 -8.75
C GLY A 431 23.09 19.72 -8.68
N GLN A 432 22.32 20.68 -9.21
CA GLN A 432 20.86 20.56 -9.26
C GLN A 432 20.45 19.57 -10.35
N ALA A 433 19.52 18.68 -10.02
CA ALA A 433 19.03 17.68 -10.96
C ALA A 433 17.51 17.77 -11.11
N ARG A 434 17.04 17.67 -12.36
CA ARG A 434 15.64 17.47 -12.69
C ARG A 434 15.44 16.08 -13.27
N GLU A 435 14.31 15.49 -12.97
CA GLU A 435 13.93 14.17 -13.51
C GLU A 435 13.04 14.33 -14.73
N TYR A 436 13.30 13.49 -15.72
CA TYR A 436 12.57 13.44 -16.99
C TYR A 436 12.07 12.03 -17.25
N GLN A 437 10.89 11.93 -17.87
CA GLN A 437 10.32 10.67 -18.34
C GLN A 437 9.71 10.89 -19.72
N ASN A 438 10.30 10.28 -20.74
CA ASN A 438 9.85 10.43 -22.11
C ASN A 438 9.23 9.13 -22.61
N TYR A 439 8.01 9.22 -23.16
CA TYR A 439 7.41 8.13 -23.92
C TYR A 439 7.93 8.16 -25.36
N MET A 440 8.33 7.00 -25.85
CA MET A 440 9.06 6.88 -27.11
C MET A 440 8.16 6.74 -28.34
N LEU A 441 6.89 6.38 -28.12
CA LEU A 441 5.88 6.32 -29.18
C LEU A 441 4.82 7.40 -28.96
N PRO A 442 4.25 7.93 -30.06
CA PRO A 442 3.16 8.89 -29.94
C PRO A 442 1.87 8.21 -29.46
N VAL A 443 1.22 8.82 -28.48
CA VAL A 443 0.04 8.32 -27.81
C VAL A 443 -1.18 9.16 -28.18
N ARG A 444 -2.29 8.54 -28.56
CA ARG A 444 -3.58 9.24 -28.67
C ARG A 444 -4.24 9.31 -27.32
N MET A 445 -4.62 10.53 -26.92
CA MET A 445 -5.19 10.80 -25.60
C MET A 445 -6.68 10.49 -25.49
N ASP A 446 -7.34 10.29 -26.64
CA ASP A 446 -8.76 9.96 -26.77
C ASP A 446 -8.99 8.88 -27.83
N ASP A 447 -10.26 8.42 -27.94
CA ASP A 447 -10.66 7.38 -28.89
C ASP A 447 -10.99 7.93 -30.29
N ASN A 448 -10.89 9.26 -30.50
CA ASN A 448 -11.14 9.84 -31.80
C ASN A 448 -10.01 9.48 -32.76
N PRO A 449 -10.29 8.76 -33.88
CA PRO A 449 -9.27 8.38 -34.85
C PRO A 449 -8.63 9.61 -35.56
N ASP A 450 -9.28 10.75 -35.54
CA ASP A 450 -8.81 12.01 -36.15
C ASP A 450 -8.06 12.90 -35.16
N SER A 451 -7.99 12.50 -33.88
CA SER A 451 -7.16 13.20 -32.89
C SER A 451 -5.66 13.04 -33.18
N THR A 452 -4.91 14.08 -32.88
CA THR A 452 -3.46 14.08 -33.03
C THR A 452 -2.80 13.25 -31.95
N ALA A 453 -2.01 12.25 -32.35
CA ALA A 453 -1.14 11.55 -31.40
C ALA A 453 -0.02 12.49 -30.91
N VAL A 454 0.36 12.35 -29.64
CA VAL A 454 1.37 13.21 -29.01
C VAL A 454 2.46 12.38 -28.35
N PHE A 455 3.70 12.86 -28.45
CA PHE A 455 4.78 12.40 -27.58
C PHE A 455 4.67 13.09 -26.25
N LEU A 456 4.80 12.31 -25.17
CA LEU A 456 4.73 12.79 -23.79
C LEU A 456 6.15 12.94 -23.23
N LEU A 457 6.58 14.18 -23.03
CA LEU A 457 7.87 14.52 -22.45
C LEU A 457 7.65 15.02 -21.03
N GLY A 458 7.87 14.13 -20.04
CA GLY A 458 7.64 14.42 -18.63
C GLY A 458 8.82 15.10 -17.97
N VAL A 459 8.54 16.02 -17.07
CA VAL A 459 9.54 16.68 -16.21
C VAL A 459 8.98 16.85 -14.79
N ARG A 460 9.84 16.71 -13.79
CA ARG A 460 9.56 17.09 -12.40
C ARG A 460 10.81 17.64 -11.72
N GLU A 461 10.63 18.55 -10.77
CA GLU A 461 11.74 19.15 -10.03
C GLU A 461 12.15 18.28 -8.84
N THR A 462 11.18 17.70 -8.16
CA THR A 462 11.43 16.85 -6.99
C THR A 462 10.78 15.47 -7.16
N PRO A 463 11.31 14.41 -6.55
CA PRO A 463 10.71 13.07 -6.62
C PRO A 463 9.29 12.97 -6.05
N ILE A 464 8.87 13.97 -5.25
CA ILE A 464 7.55 14.01 -4.60
C ILE A 464 6.48 14.56 -5.55
N GLU A 465 6.88 15.37 -6.53
CA GLU A 465 5.97 15.99 -7.49
C GLU A 465 5.58 15.00 -8.59
N PRO A 466 4.34 15.08 -9.10
CA PRO A 466 3.95 14.34 -10.29
C PRO A 466 4.67 14.89 -11.51
N PHE A 467 4.92 14.04 -12.50
CA PHE A 467 5.45 14.48 -13.78
C PHE A 467 4.47 15.42 -14.48
N GLN A 468 4.96 16.54 -14.96
CA GLN A 468 4.27 17.44 -15.88
C GLN A 468 4.70 17.11 -17.30
N TYR A 469 3.74 16.90 -18.20
CA TYR A 469 4.03 16.44 -19.54
C TYR A 469 3.85 17.53 -20.58
N LEU A 470 4.93 17.86 -21.30
CA LEU A 470 4.86 18.56 -22.57
C LEU A 470 4.34 17.57 -23.62
N ARG A 471 3.24 17.93 -24.29
CA ARG A 471 2.57 17.11 -25.30
C ARG A 471 3.00 17.55 -26.69
N VAL A 472 4.02 16.90 -27.26
CA VAL A 472 4.53 17.25 -28.58
C VAL A 472 3.75 16.51 -29.67
N PRO A 473 3.06 17.21 -30.62
CA PRO A 473 2.28 16.54 -31.64
C PRO A 473 3.17 15.74 -32.58
N ALA A 474 2.75 14.53 -32.89
CA ALA A 474 3.37 13.72 -33.92
C ALA A 474 2.95 14.21 -35.31
N ASP A 475 3.92 14.35 -36.17
CA ASP A 475 3.68 14.69 -37.57
C ASP A 475 3.18 13.50 -38.40
N GLN A 476 2.95 13.66 -39.68
CA GLN A 476 2.48 12.62 -40.60
C GLN A 476 3.46 11.43 -40.70
N GLU A 477 4.70 11.67 -40.38
CA GLU A 477 5.80 10.70 -40.37
C GLU A 477 5.95 10.02 -38.99
N ASN A 478 5.03 10.29 -38.05
CA ASN A 478 5.06 9.84 -36.65
C ASN A 478 6.34 10.26 -35.90
N THR A 479 6.86 11.46 -36.20
CA THR A 479 8.03 12.02 -35.52
C THR A 479 7.73 13.36 -34.87
N MET A 480 8.67 13.86 -34.05
CA MET A 480 8.66 15.23 -33.50
C MET A 480 9.31 16.26 -34.46
N GLY A 481 9.74 15.82 -35.63
CA GLY A 481 10.60 16.63 -36.54
C GLY A 481 9.96 17.94 -36.94
N THR A 482 8.71 17.91 -37.39
CA THR A 482 7.97 19.11 -37.78
C THR A 482 7.81 20.10 -36.61
N PHE A 483 7.46 19.65 -35.43
CA PHE A 483 7.34 20.51 -34.26
C PHE A 483 8.65 21.19 -33.87
N LEU A 484 9.75 20.44 -33.84
CA LEU A 484 11.08 20.98 -33.50
C LEU A 484 11.58 21.98 -34.54
N SER A 485 11.33 21.69 -35.81
CA SER A 485 11.68 22.62 -36.91
C SER A 485 10.87 23.91 -36.83
N VAL A 486 9.59 23.83 -36.54
CA VAL A 486 8.72 25.01 -36.36
C VAL A 486 9.14 25.83 -35.14
N ARG A 487 9.47 25.16 -34.02
CA ARG A 487 10.00 25.85 -32.84
C ARG A 487 11.30 26.61 -33.15
N ALA A 488 12.16 25.98 -33.92
CA ALA A 488 13.40 26.60 -34.44
C ALA A 488 13.12 27.82 -35.33
N ALA A 489 12.21 27.64 -36.30
CA ALA A 489 11.79 28.70 -37.21
C ALA A 489 11.10 29.87 -36.45
N LEU A 490 10.35 29.57 -35.37
CA LEU A 490 9.74 30.58 -34.52
C LEU A 490 10.78 31.45 -33.79
N ALA A 491 11.96 30.92 -33.48
CA ALA A 491 13.06 31.69 -32.89
C ALA A 491 13.78 32.56 -33.90
N ASP A 492 13.78 32.21 -35.22
CA ASP A 492 14.47 32.95 -36.29
C ASP A 492 13.59 34.08 -36.83
N VAL A 493 14.08 35.32 -36.71
CA VAL A 493 13.37 36.51 -37.18
C VAL A 493 13.09 36.45 -38.69
N ARG A 494 14.02 35.96 -39.54
CA ARG A 494 13.84 35.90 -40.97
C ARG A 494 12.73 34.94 -41.39
N GLN A 495 12.63 33.83 -40.69
CA GLN A 495 11.59 32.85 -40.95
C GLN A 495 10.21 33.35 -40.48
N ARG A 496 10.16 34.06 -39.36
CA ARG A 496 8.90 34.71 -38.92
C ARG A 496 8.42 35.74 -39.93
N ASP A 497 9.32 36.62 -40.43
CA ASP A 497 8.98 37.63 -41.40
C ASP A 497 8.49 37.03 -42.74
N GLU A 498 9.12 35.96 -43.18
CA GLU A 498 8.70 35.27 -44.41
C GLU A 498 7.33 34.57 -44.23
N ALA A 499 7.08 33.95 -43.09
CA ALA A 499 5.78 33.35 -42.79
C ALA A 499 4.66 34.42 -42.79
N VAL A 500 4.90 35.57 -42.18
CA VAL A 500 3.97 36.71 -42.21
C VAL A 500 3.73 37.17 -43.65
N ARG A 501 4.77 37.33 -44.46
CA ARG A 501 4.63 37.73 -45.88
C ARG A 501 3.80 36.71 -46.68
N ARG A 502 4.06 35.41 -46.50
CA ARG A 502 3.27 34.35 -47.17
C ARG A 502 1.81 34.37 -46.76
N TYR A 503 1.55 34.48 -45.47
CA TYR A 503 0.19 34.55 -44.96
C TYR A 503 -0.59 35.75 -45.51
N VAL A 504 -0.01 36.95 -45.49
CA VAL A 504 -0.67 38.16 -45.99
C VAL A 504 -0.94 38.09 -47.50
N ARG A 505 0.00 37.54 -48.30
CA ARG A 505 -0.23 37.32 -49.73
C ARG A 505 -1.37 36.36 -50.04
N GLN A 506 -1.63 35.41 -49.18
CA GLN A 506 -2.75 34.49 -49.37
C GLN A 506 -4.08 35.07 -48.83
N ALA A 507 -4.02 35.87 -47.78
CA ALA A 507 -5.21 36.41 -47.11
C ALA A 507 -5.79 37.64 -47.77
N ILE A 508 -5.00 38.47 -48.46
CA ILE A 508 -5.40 39.76 -49.04
C ILE A 508 -5.04 39.81 -50.51
N ALA A 509 -6.02 40.23 -51.30
CA ALA A 509 -5.80 40.47 -52.74
C ALA A 509 -4.83 41.65 -52.96
N ALA A 510 -4.04 41.57 -54.04
CA ALA A 510 -2.98 42.53 -54.35
C ALA A 510 -3.43 43.97 -54.56
N ASP A 511 -4.72 44.20 -54.76
CA ASP A 511 -5.36 45.51 -54.97
C ASP A 511 -5.66 46.33 -53.71
N ARG A 512 -5.35 45.75 -52.49
CA ARG A 512 -5.63 46.38 -51.19
C ARG A 512 -4.37 46.54 -50.31
N PRO A 513 -3.43 47.40 -50.72
CA PRO A 513 -2.13 47.52 -50.02
C PRO A 513 -2.26 48.01 -48.57
N ASP A 514 -3.21 48.88 -48.26
CA ASP A 514 -3.41 49.40 -46.89
C ASP A 514 -3.85 48.30 -45.92
N LEU A 515 -4.75 47.41 -46.31
CA LEU A 515 -5.17 46.28 -45.55
C LEU A 515 -4.05 45.25 -45.37
N ALA A 516 -3.22 45.07 -46.42
CA ALA A 516 -2.07 44.19 -46.37
C ALA A 516 -1.04 44.71 -45.35
N ALA A 517 -0.79 46.03 -45.31
CA ALA A 517 0.15 46.62 -44.35
C ALA A 517 -0.37 46.46 -42.88
N GLN A 518 -1.67 46.70 -42.65
CA GLN A 518 -2.30 46.53 -41.32
C GLN A 518 -2.26 45.04 -40.85
N LEU A 519 -2.55 44.11 -41.75
CA LEU A 519 -2.50 42.68 -41.44
C LEU A 519 -1.08 42.24 -41.18
N THR A 520 -0.10 42.75 -41.94
CA THR A 520 1.33 42.48 -41.72
C THR A 520 1.77 42.89 -40.33
N ALA A 521 1.45 44.11 -39.91
CA ALA A 521 1.78 44.60 -38.59
C ALA A 521 1.13 43.79 -37.49
N SER A 522 -0.18 43.43 -37.62
CA SER A 522 -0.89 42.62 -36.66
C SER A 522 -0.36 41.21 -36.57
N ALA A 523 -0.03 40.59 -37.70
CA ALA A 523 0.50 39.23 -37.79
C ALA A 523 1.91 39.15 -37.22
N ALA A 524 2.80 40.11 -37.56
CA ALA A 524 4.14 40.18 -37.02
C ALA A 524 4.12 40.34 -35.50
N ARG A 525 3.23 41.21 -34.97
CA ARG A 525 3.08 41.42 -33.55
C ARG A 525 2.54 40.18 -32.84
N ALA A 526 1.49 39.55 -33.36
CA ALA A 526 0.95 38.31 -32.79
C ALA A 526 2.01 37.19 -32.71
N LEU A 527 2.77 37.00 -33.76
CA LEU A 527 3.83 36.01 -33.85
C LEU A 527 5.03 36.37 -32.95
N GLY A 528 5.38 37.66 -32.84
CA GLY A 528 6.46 38.15 -31.98
C GLY A 528 6.13 37.97 -30.49
N LEU A 529 4.90 38.29 -30.07
CA LEU A 529 4.41 38.06 -28.72
C LEU A 529 4.41 36.56 -28.42
N PHE A 530 3.88 35.75 -29.32
CA PHE A 530 3.85 34.30 -29.16
C PHE A 530 5.25 33.69 -29.06
N ALA A 531 6.20 34.20 -29.83
CA ALA A 531 7.59 33.77 -29.79
C ALA A 531 8.36 34.26 -28.54
N GLY A 532 7.77 35.17 -27.75
CA GLY A 532 8.44 35.78 -26.58
C GLY A 532 9.58 36.73 -26.91
N VAL A 533 9.61 37.24 -28.14
CA VAL A 533 10.67 38.20 -28.62
C VAL A 533 10.18 39.65 -28.57
N GLU A 534 8.91 39.89 -28.44
CA GLU A 534 8.31 41.21 -28.20
C GLU A 534 7.81 41.34 -26.76
N ASN A 535 8.10 42.51 -26.18
CA ASN A 535 7.60 42.81 -24.86
C ASN A 535 6.11 43.20 -24.92
N VAL A 536 5.34 42.72 -23.94
CA VAL A 536 3.97 43.13 -23.70
C VAL A 536 3.97 44.53 -23.08
N ALA A 537 4.20 45.57 -23.95
CA ALA A 537 4.13 46.95 -23.52
C ALA A 537 2.76 47.56 -23.88
N PRO A 538 2.21 48.49 -23.04
CA PRO A 538 1.00 49.23 -23.41
C PRO A 538 1.25 49.99 -24.73
N LEU A 539 0.32 49.86 -25.68
CA LEU A 539 0.27 50.75 -26.83
C LEU A 539 0.10 52.17 -26.33
N ALA A 540 1.10 53.03 -26.56
CA ALA A 540 1.12 54.39 -26.05
C ALA A 540 -0.10 55.18 -26.53
N SER A 541 -1.09 55.28 -25.65
CA SER A 541 -2.16 56.28 -25.72
C SER A 541 -2.27 56.93 -24.34
N PRO A 542 -2.11 58.25 -24.22
CA PRO A 542 -1.88 58.92 -22.93
C PRO A 542 -3.13 59.02 -21.99
N GLN A 543 -4.23 58.35 -22.27
CA GLN A 543 -5.49 58.63 -21.54
C GLN A 543 -6.12 57.50 -20.72
N MET A 544 -5.47 56.33 -20.56
CA MET A 544 -6.01 55.25 -19.74
C MET A 544 -4.93 54.58 -18.86
N ALA A 545 -4.47 55.27 -17.86
CA ALA A 545 -3.68 54.65 -16.82
C ALA A 545 -4.12 55.21 -15.46
N PRO A 546 -4.78 54.42 -14.58
CA PRO A 546 -4.18 54.20 -13.25
C PRO A 546 -4.38 52.83 -12.61
N ARG A 547 -4.85 51.78 -13.27
CA ARG A 547 -5.01 50.46 -12.64
C ARG A 547 -4.03 49.38 -13.11
N ALA A 548 -3.32 49.56 -14.21
CA ALA A 548 -2.41 48.60 -14.80
C ALA A 548 -0.99 48.57 -14.17
N THR A 549 -0.63 49.57 -13.39
CA THR A 549 0.74 49.78 -12.92
C THR A 549 1.20 48.82 -11.81
N ALA A 550 0.31 48.27 -11.01
CA ALA A 550 0.71 47.37 -9.90
C ALA A 550 0.98 45.93 -10.38
N VAL A 551 0.22 45.43 -11.35
CA VAL A 551 0.39 44.08 -11.93
C VAL A 551 1.55 44.07 -12.95
N ALA A 552 1.73 45.17 -13.70
CA ALA A 552 2.85 45.34 -14.63
C ALA A 552 4.20 45.43 -13.93
N LEU A 553 4.27 46.05 -12.74
CA LEU A 553 5.49 46.12 -11.94
C LEU A 553 5.83 44.78 -11.25
N ALA A 554 4.84 43.94 -10.94
CA ALA A 554 5.09 42.61 -10.38
C ALA A 554 5.62 41.62 -11.41
N ASN A 555 5.36 41.83 -12.71
CA ASN A 555 5.80 40.99 -13.82
C ASN A 555 6.97 41.56 -14.64
N ALA A 556 7.53 42.69 -14.25
CA ALA A 556 8.60 43.40 -15.00
C ALA A 556 9.94 42.65 -15.13
N GLY A 557 10.02 41.39 -14.66
CA GLY A 557 11.21 40.52 -14.81
C GLY A 557 11.00 39.21 -15.55
N LYS A 558 9.74 38.89 -15.97
CA LYS A 558 9.48 37.67 -16.76
C LYS A 558 8.93 38.04 -18.10
N THR A 559 9.69 37.80 -19.17
CA THR A 559 9.18 37.87 -20.54
C THR A 559 8.09 36.78 -20.68
N SER A 560 6.85 37.24 -20.78
CA SER A 560 5.72 36.36 -21.07
C SER A 560 5.83 35.88 -22.52
N ALA A 561 5.58 34.61 -22.79
CA ALA A 561 5.65 33.99 -24.10
C ALA A 561 4.48 33.07 -24.36
N GLY A 562 4.27 32.61 -25.59
CA GLY A 562 3.18 31.70 -25.93
C GLY A 562 1.80 32.34 -25.83
N LEU A 563 0.80 31.57 -25.55
CA LEU A 563 -0.59 32.05 -25.39
C LEU A 563 -0.75 33.00 -24.19
N GLN A 564 0.10 32.87 -23.16
CA GLN A 564 0.08 33.77 -22.01
C GLN A 564 0.43 35.20 -22.40
N ALA A 565 1.47 35.39 -23.25
CA ALA A 565 1.82 36.73 -23.72
C ALA A 565 0.70 37.41 -24.52
N ILE A 566 -0.06 36.61 -25.27
CA ILE A 566 -1.22 37.10 -26.02
C ILE A 566 -2.33 37.48 -25.06
N SER A 567 -2.58 36.67 -24.04
CA SER A 567 -3.58 36.98 -23.00
C SER A 567 -3.24 38.26 -22.25
N ASP A 568 -1.99 38.38 -21.80
CA ASP A 568 -1.49 39.58 -21.10
C ASP A 568 -1.59 40.84 -21.97
N PHE A 569 -1.25 40.70 -23.27
CA PHE A 569 -1.41 41.79 -24.24
C PHE A 569 -2.88 42.22 -24.38
N MET A 570 -3.80 41.25 -24.47
CA MET A 570 -5.23 41.53 -24.59
C MET A 570 -5.78 42.24 -23.33
N GLU A 571 -5.35 41.80 -22.14
CA GLU A 571 -5.76 42.41 -20.87
C GLU A 571 -5.29 43.86 -20.74
N MET A 572 -4.08 44.17 -21.25
CA MET A 572 -3.51 45.52 -21.13
C MET A 572 -4.00 46.50 -22.21
N ASN A 573 -4.34 46.00 -23.39
CA ASN A 573 -4.53 46.87 -24.56
C ASN A 573 -5.97 46.86 -25.13
N VAL A 574 -6.85 45.94 -24.68
CA VAL A 574 -8.20 45.77 -25.18
C VAL A 574 -9.26 45.92 -24.08
N PRO A 575 -10.27 46.80 -24.27
CA PRO A 575 -11.37 46.90 -23.33
C PRO A 575 -12.06 45.56 -23.10
N GLU A 576 -12.51 45.30 -21.87
CA GLU A 576 -13.13 44.01 -21.48
C GLU A 576 -14.27 43.56 -22.39
N ALA A 577 -15.12 44.48 -22.81
CA ALA A 577 -16.26 44.18 -23.70
C ALA A 577 -15.84 43.69 -25.10
N GLU A 578 -14.62 44.00 -25.56
CA GLU A 578 -14.13 43.68 -26.92
C GLU A 578 -13.09 42.53 -26.89
N ARG A 579 -12.61 42.10 -25.72
CA ARG A 579 -11.56 41.12 -25.59
C ARG A 579 -11.87 39.79 -26.28
N SER A 580 -13.09 39.28 -26.13
CA SER A 580 -13.48 38.01 -26.74
C SER A 580 -13.36 38.08 -28.26
N ARG A 581 -13.91 39.12 -28.89
CA ARG A 581 -13.88 39.28 -30.34
C ARG A 581 -12.49 39.55 -30.88
N ALA A 582 -11.72 40.40 -30.21
CA ALA A 582 -10.33 40.68 -30.58
C ALA A 582 -9.46 39.45 -30.40
N GLY A 583 -9.69 38.66 -29.36
CA GLY A 583 -9.01 37.40 -29.11
C GLY A 583 -9.21 36.40 -30.24
N GLU A 584 -10.44 36.19 -30.66
CA GLU A 584 -10.76 35.28 -31.78
C GLU A 584 -10.04 35.69 -33.08
N VAL A 585 -10.01 36.99 -33.39
CA VAL A 585 -9.30 37.49 -34.56
C VAL A 585 -7.80 37.27 -34.43
N LEU A 586 -7.23 37.57 -33.26
CA LEU A 586 -5.79 37.43 -33.04
C LEU A 586 -5.33 35.98 -33.12
N VAL A 587 -6.11 35.04 -32.49
CA VAL A 587 -5.84 33.61 -32.56
C VAL A 587 -5.99 33.06 -33.97
N ARG A 588 -6.95 33.57 -34.77
CA ARG A 588 -7.10 33.21 -36.20
C ARG A 588 -5.89 33.64 -37.02
N ILE A 589 -5.45 34.86 -36.81
CA ILE A 589 -4.22 35.38 -37.48
C ILE A 589 -3.01 34.54 -37.09
N LEU A 590 -2.81 34.30 -35.80
CA LEU A 590 -1.71 33.48 -35.29
C LEU A 590 -1.73 32.06 -35.87
N ASN A 591 -2.88 31.39 -35.89
CA ASN A 591 -2.99 30.07 -36.52
C ASN A 591 -2.65 30.07 -37.99
N GLY A 592 -3.08 31.10 -38.74
CA GLY A 592 -2.77 31.25 -40.14
C GLY A 592 -1.27 31.43 -40.40
N VAL A 593 -0.61 32.29 -39.64
CA VAL A 593 0.84 32.53 -39.77
C VAL A 593 1.64 31.30 -39.30
N LEU A 594 1.23 30.64 -38.21
CA LEU A 594 1.89 29.41 -37.76
C LEU A 594 1.74 28.27 -38.77
N PHE A 595 0.60 28.18 -39.47
CA PHE A 595 0.44 27.23 -40.58
C PHE A 595 1.45 27.46 -41.71
N GLU A 596 1.69 28.71 -42.10
CA GLU A 596 2.73 29.04 -43.10
C GLU A 596 4.13 28.68 -42.57
N LEU A 597 4.41 28.93 -41.30
CA LEU A 597 5.67 28.57 -40.67
C LEU A 597 5.87 27.03 -40.66
N VAL A 598 4.82 26.26 -40.37
CA VAL A 598 4.82 24.77 -40.47
C VAL A 598 5.12 24.36 -41.93
N SER A 599 4.42 24.95 -42.89
CA SER A 599 4.59 24.64 -44.32
C SER A 599 6.03 24.91 -44.79
N MET A 600 6.59 26.06 -44.41
CA MET A 600 7.98 26.40 -44.70
C MET A 600 8.98 25.43 -44.08
N SER A 601 8.77 25.07 -42.83
CA SER A 601 9.62 24.12 -42.11
C SER A 601 9.61 22.73 -42.76
N ARG A 602 8.46 22.26 -43.23
CA ARG A 602 8.33 21.01 -43.97
C ARG A 602 8.96 21.07 -45.36
N GLU A 603 8.74 22.17 -46.07
CA GLU A 603 9.42 22.41 -47.37
C GLU A 603 10.95 22.36 -47.24
N GLN A 604 11.51 23.02 -46.20
CA GLN A 604 12.95 23.00 -45.92
C GLN A 604 13.46 21.59 -45.54
N ALA A 605 12.65 20.77 -44.90
CA ALA A 605 12.95 19.38 -44.57
C ALA A 605 12.73 18.40 -45.75
N GLY A 606 12.28 18.88 -46.92
CA GLY A 606 11.94 18.04 -48.08
C GLY A 606 10.70 17.18 -47.89
N LEU A 607 9.85 17.51 -46.94
CA LEU A 607 8.62 16.79 -46.62
C LEU A 607 7.43 17.32 -47.44
N LYS A 608 6.43 16.50 -47.66
CA LYS A 608 5.21 16.91 -48.36
C LYS A 608 4.45 17.98 -47.58
N PRO A 609 3.84 18.98 -48.28
CA PRO A 609 2.98 19.95 -47.62
C PRO A 609 1.79 19.29 -46.98
N MET A 610 1.34 19.86 -45.83
CA MET A 610 0.13 19.36 -45.14
C MET A 610 -1.12 19.76 -45.92
N LEU A 611 -2.05 18.83 -46.05
CA LEU A 611 -3.37 19.11 -46.62
C LEU A 611 -4.20 19.89 -45.60
N ARG A 612 -5.08 20.78 -46.08
CA ARG A 612 -6.01 21.52 -45.20
C ARG A 612 -7.25 20.65 -44.88
N ASP A 613 -7.06 19.64 -44.06
CA ASP A 613 -8.08 18.72 -43.58
C ASP A 613 -8.28 18.85 -42.06
N GLU A 614 -9.21 18.09 -41.51
CA GLU A 614 -9.51 18.06 -40.07
C GLU A 614 -8.31 17.57 -39.25
N LYS A 615 -7.55 16.61 -39.77
CA LYS A 615 -6.34 16.10 -39.08
C LYS A 615 -5.28 17.19 -38.96
N THR A 616 -5.09 17.97 -40.00
CA THR A 616 -4.16 19.11 -39.99
C THR A 616 -4.65 20.21 -39.05
N GLN A 617 -5.95 20.47 -38.97
CA GLN A 617 -6.49 21.42 -37.99
C GLN A 617 -6.22 20.95 -36.57
N ASN A 618 -6.46 19.68 -36.24
CA ASN A 618 -6.17 19.10 -34.94
C ASN A 618 -4.66 19.13 -34.60
N PHE A 619 -3.81 18.82 -35.59
CA PHE A 619 -2.36 18.95 -35.47
C PHE A 619 -1.93 20.39 -35.17
N MET A 620 -2.48 21.36 -35.88
CA MET A 620 -2.15 22.79 -35.68
C MET A 620 -2.62 23.27 -34.30
N ALA A 621 -3.83 22.90 -33.86
CA ALA A 621 -4.33 23.25 -32.55
C ALA A 621 -3.39 22.70 -31.45
N GLN A 622 -3.00 21.43 -31.55
CA GLN A 622 -2.08 20.83 -30.61
C GLN A 622 -0.68 21.47 -30.70
N THR A 623 -0.21 21.82 -31.90
CA THR A 623 1.09 22.49 -32.12
C THR A 623 1.14 23.85 -31.42
N VAL A 624 0.07 24.64 -31.49
CA VAL A 624 0.00 25.95 -30.81
C VAL A 624 0.08 25.78 -29.30
N LEU A 625 -0.70 24.84 -28.72
CA LEU A 625 -0.65 24.56 -27.31
C LEU A 625 0.75 24.09 -26.87
N SER A 626 1.32 23.16 -27.63
CA SER A 626 2.62 22.59 -27.32
C SER A 626 3.77 23.61 -27.44
N LEU A 627 3.72 24.50 -28.41
CA LEU A 627 4.70 25.61 -28.55
C LEU A 627 4.61 26.59 -27.38
N SER A 628 3.37 26.89 -26.94
CA SER A 628 3.14 27.71 -25.73
C SER A 628 3.71 27.04 -24.48
N ASP A 629 3.40 25.75 -24.26
CA ASP A 629 3.88 25.00 -23.09
C ASP A 629 5.41 24.77 -23.13
N ALA A 630 6.00 24.67 -24.32
CA ALA A 630 7.43 24.46 -24.50
C ALA A 630 8.31 25.61 -23.96
N HIS A 631 7.76 26.81 -23.78
CA HIS A 631 8.48 27.91 -23.11
C HIS A 631 8.76 27.61 -21.63
N HIS A 632 7.95 26.79 -21.01
CA HIS A 632 8.09 26.38 -19.61
C HIS A 632 8.84 25.05 -19.44
N TYR A 633 9.18 24.36 -20.54
CA TYR A 633 9.92 23.10 -20.48
C TYR A 633 11.41 23.37 -20.27
N PRO A 634 11.99 22.97 -19.11
CA PRO A 634 13.29 23.47 -18.66
C PRO A 634 14.51 22.78 -19.29
N ALA A 635 14.33 21.78 -20.16
CA ALA A 635 15.44 21.04 -20.74
C ALA A 635 15.98 21.70 -22.03
N PRO A 636 17.30 21.80 -22.21
CA PRO A 636 17.91 22.28 -23.46
C PRO A 636 17.78 21.26 -24.59
N MET A 637 17.59 19.97 -24.25
CA MET A 637 17.43 18.86 -25.17
C MET A 637 16.48 17.81 -24.64
N THR A 638 15.90 17.02 -25.53
CA THR A 638 15.13 15.82 -25.21
C THR A 638 15.82 14.60 -25.79
N PHE A 639 15.47 13.41 -25.27
CA PHE A 639 16.04 12.15 -25.72
C PHE A 639 14.97 11.25 -26.29
N ALA A 640 15.23 10.72 -27.49
CA ALA A 640 14.45 9.68 -28.14
C ALA A 640 15.24 8.36 -28.11
N LEU A 641 14.58 7.24 -27.92
CA LEU A 641 15.21 5.93 -27.93
C LEU A 641 15.48 5.50 -29.39
N ALA A 642 16.73 5.27 -29.74
CA ALA A 642 17.12 4.77 -31.04
C ALA A 642 17.23 3.25 -31.05
N ASP A 643 17.85 2.68 -30.01
CA ASP A 643 17.99 1.22 -29.83
C ASP A 643 18.17 0.87 -28.34
N PHE A 644 17.92 -0.37 -27.97
CA PHE A 644 18.19 -0.86 -26.63
C PHE A 644 18.38 -2.38 -26.58
N THR A 645 19.18 -2.82 -25.63
CA THR A 645 19.29 -4.22 -25.24
C THR A 645 18.80 -4.35 -23.81
N GLN A 646 17.66 -5.00 -23.63
CA GLN A 646 17.05 -5.14 -22.31
C GLN A 646 17.75 -6.22 -21.49
N VAL A 647 18.12 -5.87 -20.27
CA VAL A 647 18.51 -6.79 -19.20
C VAL A 647 17.46 -6.69 -18.10
N GLN A 648 16.79 -7.78 -17.82
CA GLN A 648 15.77 -7.79 -16.78
C GLN A 648 16.37 -8.12 -15.42
N ALA A 649 15.80 -7.59 -14.35
CA ALA A 649 16.13 -7.94 -12.99
C ALA A 649 14.88 -8.36 -12.22
N SER A 650 15.03 -9.39 -11.41
CA SER A 650 14.00 -9.77 -10.45
C SER A 650 14.25 -9.11 -9.11
N VAL A 651 13.19 -8.59 -8.51
CA VAL A 651 13.18 -8.17 -7.12
C VAL A 651 12.54 -9.28 -6.30
N PHE A 652 13.36 -10.01 -5.56
CA PHE A 652 12.89 -11.03 -4.63
C PHE A 652 12.64 -10.40 -3.26
N GLN A 653 11.49 -10.69 -2.66
CA GLN A 653 11.32 -10.46 -1.25
C GLN A 653 11.80 -11.71 -0.50
N VAL A 654 12.87 -11.57 0.27
CA VAL A 654 13.41 -12.63 1.10
C VAL A 654 13.02 -12.43 2.55
N ALA A 655 12.52 -13.48 3.19
CA ALA A 655 12.02 -13.40 4.54
C ALA A 655 12.40 -14.63 5.37
N ARG A 656 12.82 -14.42 6.61
CA ARG A 656 12.92 -15.43 7.64
C ARG A 656 11.97 -15.05 8.76
N ALA A 657 10.92 -15.86 8.96
CA ALA A 657 9.81 -15.57 9.86
C ALA A 657 9.50 -16.79 10.74
N PRO A 658 10.29 -17.05 11.80
CA PRO A 658 10.10 -18.20 12.69
C PRO A 658 8.82 -18.10 13.53
N GLY A 659 8.36 -16.90 13.82
CA GLY A 659 7.12 -16.64 14.58
C GLY A 659 5.86 -17.13 13.89
N LYS A 660 5.89 -17.31 12.58
CA LYS A 660 4.79 -17.87 11.78
C LYS A 660 4.29 -19.22 12.32
N ASN A 661 5.18 -20.12 12.72
CA ASN A 661 4.81 -21.42 13.28
C ASN A 661 4.13 -21.27 14.66
N ILE A 662 4.58 -20.29 15.46
CA ILE A 662 3.97 -19.96 16.75
C ILE A 662 2.55 -19.39 16.54
N VAL A 663 2.37 -18.53 15.53
CA VAL A 663 1.06 -17.99 15.15
C VAL A 663 0.11 -19.12 14.74
N TYR A 664 0.56 -20.06 13.89
CA TYR A 664 -0.28 -21.19 13.47
C TYR A 664 -0.67 -22.09 14.65
N LEU A 665 0.26 -22.36 15.56
CA LEU A 665 -0.05 -23.07 16.81
C LEU A 665 -1.07 -22.31 17.64
N GLY A 666 -0.93 -21.00 17.77
CA GLY A 666 -1.88 -20.12 18.43
C GLY A 666 -3.26 -20.19 17.78
N CYS A 667 -3.35 -20.14 16.46
CA CYS A 667 -4.62 -20.28 15.74
C CYS A 667 -5.27 -21.63 15.98
N ALA A 668 -4.50 -22.71 15.99
CA ALA A 668 -5.01 -24.05 16.33
C ALA A 668 -5.59 -24.09 17.75
N PHE A 669 -4.87 -23.54 18.74
CA PHE A 669 -5.36 -23.45 20.12
C PHE A 669 -6.60 -22.56 20.24
N LEU A 670 -6.70 -21.49 19.46
CA LEU A 670 -7.88 -20.63 19.45
C LEU A 670 -9.11 -21.39 18.95
N ILE A 671 -8.98 -22.09 17.82
CA ILE A 671 -10.06 -22.90 17.25
C ILE A 671 -10.50 -23.98 18.24
N LEU A 672 -9.56 -24.77 18.75
CA LEU A 672 -9.84 -25.83 19.71
C LEU A 672 -10.46 -25.29 21.01
N GLY A 673 -9.94 -24.14 21.48
CA GLY A 673 -10.43 -23.48 22.67
C GLY A 673 -11.87 -22.99 22.53
N ILE A 674 -12.17 -22.32 21.42
CA ILE A 674 -13.52 -21.85 21.08
C ILE A 674 -14.49 -23.05 20.96
N PHE A 675 -14.08 -24.09 20.23
CA PHE A 675 -14.88 -25.31 20.11
C PHE A 675 -15.18 -25.95 21.47
N ALA A 676 -14.16 -26.08 22.33
CA ALA A 676 -14.33 -26.63 23.66
C ALA A 676 -15.30 -25.77 24.51
N MET A 677 -15.18 -24.43 24.44
CA MET A 677 -16.08 -23.54 25.17
C MET A 677 -17.52 -23.55 24.62
N LEU A 678 -17.70 -23.67 23.31
CA LEU A 678 -19.02 -23.59 22.68
C LEU A 678 -19.77 -24.92 22.66
N TYR A 679 -19.09 -26.01 22.37
CA TYR A 679 -19.77 -27.31 22.17
C TYR A 679 -19.69 -28.23 23.36
N VAL A 680 -18.68 -28.14 24.23
CA VAL A 680 -18.59 -28.98 25.43
C VAL A 680 -19.36 -28.33 26.57
N ARG A 681 -20.45 -28.95 26.97
CA ARG A 681 -21.26 -28.51 28.14
C ARG A 681 -20.74 -29.13 29.42
N GLU A 682 -20.38 -28.34 30.41
CA GLU A 682 -20.14 -28.81 31.78
C GLU A 682 -21.47 -29.06 32.45
N ARG A 683 -21.66 -30.29 32.97
CA ARG A 683 -22.84 -30.72 33.72
C ARG A 683 -22.38 -31.34 34.96
N ARG A 684 -23.13 -31.08 36.05
CA ARG A 684 -22.93 -31.66 37.37
C ARG A 684 -24.24 -32.24 37.85
N LEU A 685 -24.20 -33.49 38.31
CA LEU A 685 -25.31 -34.20 38.85
C LEU A 685 -24.99 -34.59 40.31
N TRP A 686 -25.91 -34.36 41.18
CA TRP A 686 -25.83 -34.81 42.57
C TRP A 686 -27.06 -35.63 42.89
N VAL A 687 -26.87 -36.75 43.59
CA VAL A 687 -27.96 -37.57 44.18
C VAL A 687 -27.63 -37.78 45.63
N TRP A 688 -28.48 -37.25 46.48
CA TRP A 688 -28.43 -37.46 47.91
C TRP A 688 -29.36 -38.60 48.26
N LEU A 689 -28.86 -39.61 49.02
CA LEU A 689 -29.55 -40.81 49.41
C LEU A 689 -29.55 -40.91 50.96
N SER A 690 -30.68 -40.76 51.56
CA SER A 690 -30.87 -40.90 53.04
C SER A 690 -31.77 -42.09 53.39
N PRO A 691 -31.57 -42.71 54.51
CA PRO A 691 -32.55 -43.68 55.02
C PRO A 691 -33.95 -43.06 55.13
N ARG A 692 -34.99 -43.78 54.82
CA ARG A 692 -36.39 -43.29 54.94
C ARG A 692 -36.72 -42.97 56.35
N PRO A 693 -37.14 -41.74 56.73
CA PRO A 693 -37.61 -41.47 58.10
C PRO A 693 -38.97 -42.12 58.31
N GLY A 694 -39.09 -43.03 59.27
CA GLY A 694 -40.40 -43.56 59.76
C GLY A 694 -40.54 -45.07 59.84
N MET A 695 -39.54 -45.92 59.65
CA MET A 695 -39.57 -47.36 59.93
C MET A 695 -38.49 -47.75 60.94
N ALA A 696 -38.70 -47.41 62.19
CA ALA A 696 -37.89 -47.87 63.32
C ALA A 696 -38.54 -49.04 64.09
N ASP A 697 -39.39 -49.85 63.45
CA ASP A 697 -39.90 -51.05 64.06
C ASP A 697 -39.35 -52.32 63.40
N ALA A 698 -38.74 -53.12 64.26
CA ALA A 698 -37.86 -54.22 64.00
C ALA A 698 -38.61 -55.46 63.49
N SER A 699 -38.98 -55.58 62.24
CA SER A 699 -39.24 -56.90 61.59
C SER A 699 -39.34 -56.88 60.08
N ASP A 700 -39.25 -55.70 59.43
CA ASP A 700 -39.19 -55.68 57.96
C ASP A 700 -37.85 -55.09 57.54
N THR A 701 -37.05 -55.88 56.82
CA THR A 701 -35.75 -55.50 56.27
C THR A 701 -35.95 -54.46 55.15
N GLY A 702 -36.59 -53.35 55.56
CA GLY A 702 -36.90 -52.27 54.66
C GLY A 702 -35.64 -51.47 54.23
N HIS A 703 -34.98 -51.97 53.27
CA HIS A 703 -33.88 -51.29 52.57
C HIS A 703 -34.41 -50.21 51.61
N ALA A 704 -35.13 -49.21 52.16
CA ALA A 704 -35.61 -48.09 51.32
C ALA A 704 -34.84 -46.84 51.60
N SER A 705 -34.49 -46.15 50.56
CA SER A 705 -33.81 -44.81 50.59
C SER A 705 -34.67 -43.72 49.99
N HIS A 706 -34.57 -42.51 50.55
CA HIS A 706 -35.08 -41.29 49.93
C HIS A 706 -33.97 -40.68 49.10
N ALA A 707 -34.22 -40.50 47.77
CA ALA A 707 -33.27 -39.94 46.81
C ALA A 707 -33.71 -38.54 46.45
N THR A 708 -32.82 -37.57 46.63
CA THR A 708 -32.97 -36.20 46.10
C THR A 708 -31.90 -35.95 45.02
N MET A 709 -32.34 -35.86 43.76
CA MET A 709 -31.45 -35.60 42.58
C MET A 709 -31.52 -34.17 42.14
N ALA A 710 -30.37 -33.61 41.78
CA ALA A 710 -30.30 -32.29 41.16
C ALA A 710 -29.25 -32.27 40.01
N LEU A 711 -29.58 -31.59 38.90
CA LEU A 711 -28.70 -31.39 37.75
C LEU A 711 -28.44 -29.90 37.57
N SER A 712 -27.19 -29.56 37.41
CA SER A 712 -26.73 -28.21 37.02
C SER A 712 -25.92 -28.24 35.73
N ALA A 713 -26.21 -27.34 34.82
CA ALA A 713 -25.46 -27.17 33.61
C ALA A 713 -24.98 -25.69 33.49
N ASN A 714 -23.82 -25.47 32.89
CA ASN A 714 -23.30 -24.12 32.67
C ASN A 714 -24.08 -23.34 31.60
N ARG A 715 -24.94 -24.01 30.82
CA ARG A 715 -25.83 -23.43 29.81
C ARG A 715 -27.18 -24.06 29.80
N LYS A 716 -28.23 -23.26 29.71
CA LYS A 716 -29.58 -23.71 29.40
C LYS A 716 -29.67 -24.08 27.93
N THR A 717 -30.12 -25.27 27.61
CA THR A 717 -30.36 -25.73 26.23
C THR A 717 -31.75 -26.41 26.18
N MET A 718 -32.37 -26.42 24.99
CA MET A 718 -33.66 -27.07 24.77
C MET A 718 -33.65 -28.57 25.09
N ASP A 719 -32.50 -29.23 24.99
CA ASP A 719 -32.34 -30.65 25.32
C ASP A 719 -32.02 -30.89 26.81
N GLY A 720 -31.83 -29.84 27.62
CA GLY A 720 -31.48 -29.94 29.03
C GLY A 720 -32.59 -30.61 29.81
N ASP A 721 -33.84 -30.27 29.55
CA ASP A 721 -35.03 -30.85 30.22
C ASP A 721 -35.20 -32.31 29.82
N LYS A 722 -35.03 -32.65 28.55
CA LYS A 722 -35.09 -34.05 28.07
C LYS A 722 -33.96 -34.91 28.65
N GLU A 723 -32.77 -34.38 28.77
CA GLU A 723 -31.62 -35.05 29.39
C GLU A 723 -31.89 -35.30 30.88
N PHE A 724 -32.47 -34.32 31.57
CA PHE A 724 -32.82 -34.47 32.97
C PHE A 724 -33.89 -35.54 33.20
N GLU A 725 -34.97 -35.53 32.42
CA GLU A 725 -36.03 -36.57 32.54
C GLU A 725 -35.51 -37.97 32.20
N MET A 726 -34.66 -38.11 31.22
CA MET A 726 -34.02 -39.38 30.87
C MET A 726 -33.11 -39.88 32.02
N LEU A 727 -32.32 -38.98 32.61
CA LEU A 727 -31.49 -39.34 33.76
C LEU A 727 -32.35 -39.69 35.00
N LYS A 728 -33.43 -38.96 35.26
CA LYS A 728 -34.37 -39.22 36.33
C LYS A 728 -34.98 -40.64 36.19
N THR A 729 -35.52 -40.98 35.01
CA THR A 729 -36.13 -42.29 34.77
C THR A 729 -35.12 -43.43 34.88
N ARG A 730 -33.84 -43.17 34.55
CA ARG A 730 -32.80 -44.21 34.58
C ARG A 730 -32.16 -44.41 35.95
N LEU A 731 -32.14 -43.36 36.78
CA LEU A 731 -31.39 -43.35 38.02
C LEU A 731 -32.34 -43.55 39.29
N LEU A 732 -33.52 -42.92 39.22
CA LEU A 732 -34.52 -42.92 40.23
C LEU A 732 -35.70 -43.82 39.89
#